data_fa09f7b2ce7eb31c8d1ff4e2d50c0bc7
#
_entry.id   fa09f7b2ce7eb31c8d1ff4e2d50c0bc7
#
_cell.length_a   1.000
_cell.length_b   1.000
_cell.length_c   1.000
_cell.angle_alpha   90.00
_cell.angle_beta   90.00
_cell.angle_gamma   90.00
#
_symmetry.space_group_name_H-M   'P 1'
#
loop_
_entity.id
_entity.type
_entity.pdbx_description
1 polymer ?
#
loop_
_entity_poly.entity_id
_entity_poly.type
_entity_poly.pdbx_seq_one_letter_code
_entity_poly.pdbx_strand_id
1 'polypeptide(L)'
;NNALFPELWQYEKREDGTYSLGKVMDKKTVGKLVDQCFQLFGNEKTAELLDRIKSLGYSFARRAGMTVAIADIKVPEVKTSLLDTAEQEVEKVSRMYRRGLITEEERYRKTIQLWTKATEDVTDAMMDNMACDKDGFNPVYMMAISGARGNKQQIRQLAGMRGLMADPSGRIIDLPIKANFKEGLTVLDYFTSSHGARKGLADTALRTADSGYLTRRLVDVSQDVIVREDDCDVVGIDLVRERARLATSPRQALELLKDKLIGRVLDKDVVNAETGELVVPAETILDEQCLADIAEAGVTSIALRGAHLGSDSDINHTNLVQKIILGESDDSIRATLKETMIQNMLNKDTVQAIVDSEGVEIFPADTRLTEEGIEAILNSDVKEVQVRNNEIHGIEVEAIVEGTGVIEPLKDRIVGRIAAEELVNKETGEVIVPLNGEITEALADEVVKHYETVKIRSVLTCRSPYGVCRKCYGRDLGTGDQVQVGEAVGIIAAQSIGEPGTQLTMRTFHTGGVAGDDITQGLPRVEELFEARKPKRNAIIAENEGTVRVVPNEGKKGTNTIFITGEDGIELDYLIPYGSRIIVKDGDVVSLGARLTEGSINPHDIMRVMGTEATQRYLVYEVQKVYKSQGVEINDKHIEVIVRQMLHKVKIETAGD
;
A
#
# COMPACT_ATOMS: atom_id res chain seq x y z
N ASN A 1 31.06 -17.22 -14.05
CA ASN A 1 29.76 -17.24 -13.33
C ASN A 1 29.88 -16.67 -11.92
N ASN A 2 30.92 -17.07 -11.14
CA ASN A 2 31.12 -16.51 -9.78
C ASN A 2 31.42 -15.00 -9.78
N ALA A 3 31.92 -14.44 -10.88
CA ALA A 3 32.14 -13.00 -11.00
C ALA A 3 30.87 -12.20 -11.29
N LEU A 4 29.83 -12.83 -11.87
CA LEU A 4 28.56 -12.19 -12.21
C LEU A 4 27.56 -12.26 -11.05
N PHE A 5 27.63 -13.33 -10.24
CA PHE A 5 26.71 -13.57 -9.12
C PHE A 5 27.47 -14.03 -7.86
N PRO A 6 28.33 -13.17 -7.28
CA PRO A 6 29.24 -13.58 -6.19
C PRO A 6 28.52 -14.02 -4.93
N GLU A 7 27.33 -13.50 -4.66
CA GLU A 7 26.56 -13.84 -3.45
C GLU A 7 25.66 -15.06 -3.60
N LEU A 8 25.17 -15.32 -4.81
CA LEU A 8 24.16 -16.36 -5.06
C LEU A 8 24.74 -17.62 -5.70
N TRP A 9 25.84 -17.52 -6.41
CA TRP A 9 26.39 -18.58 -7.24
C TRP A 9 27.86 -18.82 -6.95
N GLN A 10 28.18 -19.19 -5.71
CA GLN A 10 29.54 -19.59 -5.35
C GLN A 10 29.68 -21.10 -5.50
N TYR A 11 30.57 -21.50 -6.41
CA TYR A 11 31.01 -22.89 -6.53
C TYR A 11 32.17 -23.15 -5.57
N GLU A 12 31.92 -24.01 -4.61
CA GLU A 12 32.98 -24.54 -3.74
C GLU A 12 33.55 -25.81 -4.34
N LYS A 13 34.86 -25.88 -4.43
CA LYS A 13 35.54 -27.08 -4.87
C LYS A 13 35.70 -28.03 -3.71
N ARG A 14 35.09 -29.21 -3.79
CA ARG A 14 35.23 -30.28 -2.80
C ARG A 14 36.59 -30.95 -2.88
N GLU A 15 37.01 -31.67 -1.86
CA GLU A 15 38.28 -32.43 -1.80
C GLU A 15 38.37 -33.49 -2.89
N ASP A 16 37.24 -34.04 -3.33
CA ASP A 16 37.15 -35.01 -4.44
C ASP A 16 37.29 -34.38 -5.83
N GLY A 17 37.53 -33.07 -5.92
CA GLY A 17 37.66 -32.32 -7.16
C GLY A 17 36.34 -31.94 -7.84
N THR A 18 35.20 -32.32 -7.28
CA THR A 18 33.87 -31.88 -7.76
C THR A 18 33.53 -30.49 -7.27
N TYR A 19 32.63 -29.82 -7.97
CA TYR A 19 32.13 -28.50 -7.56
C TYR A 19 30.73 -28.64 -6.97
N SER A 20 30.50 -27.98 -5.85
CA SER A 20 29.15 -27.85 -5.28
C SER A 20 28.75 -26.39 -5.17
N LEU A 21 27.46 -26.12 -5.24
CA LEU A 21 26.89 -24.84 -4.83
C LEU A 21 26.87 -24.81 -3.31
N GLY A 22 27.44 -23.78 -2.69
CA GLY A 22 27.46 -23.60 -1.23
C GLY A 22 26.07 -23.40 -0.60
N LYS A 23 25.08 -23.06 -1.43
CA LYS A 23 23.67 -22.84 -1.00
C LYS A 23 22.71 -23.68 -1.81
N VAL A 24 21.63 -24.12 -1.14
CA VAL A 24 20.51 -24.78 -1.80
C VAL A 24 19.73 -23.74 -2.60
N MET A 25 19.46 -24.04 -3.88
CA MET A 25 18.65 -23.19 -4.76
C MET A 25 17.18 -23.44 -4.50
N ASP A 26 16.66 -22.77 -3.50
CA ASP A 26 15.22 -22.75 -3.18
C ASP A 26 14.46 -21.70 -4.01
N LYS A 27 13.14 -21.64 -3.86
CA LYS A 27 12.28 -20.68 -4.56
C LYS A 27 12.74 -19.22 -4.36
N LYS A 28 13.17 -18.86 -3.14
CA LYS A 28 13.63 -17.49 -2.83
C LYS A 28 14.96 -17.17 -3.51
N THR A 29 15.90 -18.10 -3.48
CA THR A 29 17.23 -17.95 -4.09
C THR A 29 17.12 -17.86 -5.62
N VAL A 30 16.25 -18.68 -6.23
CA VAL A 30 15.96 -18.60 -7.67
C VAL A 30 15.31 -17.25 -8.01
N GLY A 31 14.37 -16.76 -7.17
CA GLY A 31 13.77 -15.43 -7.36
C GLY A 31 14.81 -14.31 -7.36
N LYS A 32 15.74 -14.31 -6.39
CA LYS A 32 16.86 -13.34 -6.36
C LYS A 32 17.78 -13.43 -7.56
N LEU A 33 18.07 -14.65 -8.05
CA LEU A 33 18.87 -14.86 -9.26
C LEU A 33 18.21 -14.27 -10.49
N VAL A 34 16.89 -14.46 -10.62
CA VAL A 34 16.10 -13.91 -11.74
C VAL A 34 16.09 -12.38 -11.69
N ASP A 35 15.88 -11.81 -10.52
CA ASP A 35 15.90 -10.36 -10.31
C ASP A 35 17.27 -9.75 -10.68
N GLN A 36 18.37 -10.31 -10.17
CA GLN A 36 19.72 -9.86 -10.54
C GLN A 36 20.00 -9.99 -12.03
N CYS A 37 19.53 -11.08 -12.67
CA CYS A 37 19.68 -11.25 -14.11
C CYS A 37 18.91 -10.19 -14.88
N PHE A 38 17.70 -9.85 -14.44
CA PHE A 38 16.88 -8.82 -15.06
C PHE A 38 17.54 -7.45 -14.97
N GLN A 39 18.07 -7.08 -13.79
CA GLN A 39 18.76 -5.81 -13.59
C GLN A 39 20.02 -5.67 -14.46
N LEU A 40 20.80 -6.76 -14.63
CA LEU A 40 22.06 -6.72 -15.38
C LEU A 40 21.89 -6.85 -16.90
N PHE A 41 20.92 -7.63 -17.37
CA PHE A 41 20.83 -8.05 -18.77
C PHE A 41 19.50 -7.72 -19.45
N GLY A 42 18.51 -7.23 -18.69
CA GLY A 42 17.17 -6.90 -19.20
C GLY A 42 16.30 -8.12 -19.49
N ASN A 43 15.12 -7.86 -20.06
CA ASN A 43 14.03 -8.83 -20.18
C ASN A 43 14.39 -10.05 -21.06
N GLU A 44 14.96 -9.81 -22.24
CA GLU A 44 15.25 -10.86 -23.24
C GLU A 44 16.20 -11.94 -22.70
N LYS A 45 17.30 -11.52 -22.07
CA LYS A 45 18.29 -12.44 -21.49
C LYS A 45 17.74 -13.18 -20.28
N THR A 46 16.89 -12.53 -19.50
CA THR A 46 16.23 -13.16 -18.35
C THR A 46 15.24 -14.22 -18.80
N ALA A 47 14.49 -13.99 -19.87
CA ALA A 47 13.59 -14.99 -20.45
C ALA A 47 14.37 -16.23 -20.94
N GLU A 48 15.51 -16.03 -21.62
CA GLU A 48 16.40 -17.13 -22.06
C GLU A 48 16.93 -17.92 -20.84
N LEU A 49 17.35 -17.25 -19.77
CA LEU A 49 17.80 -17.90 -18.52
C LEU A 49 16.71 -18.76 -17.91
N LEU A 50 15.49 -18.23 -17.80
CA LEU A 50 14.34 -18.95 -17.25
C LEU A 50 14.00 -20.21 -18.05
N ASP A 51 14.02 -20.13 -19.39
CA ASP A 51 13.81 -21.29 -20.26
C ASP A 51 14.89 -22.35 -20.10
N ARG A 52 16.15 -21.94 -19.92
CA ARG A 52 17.25 -22.86 -19.63
C ARG A 52 17.10 -23.53 -18.26
N ILE A 53 16.74 -22.78 -17.21
CA ILE A 53 16.50 -23.33 -15.86
C ILE A 53 15.35 -24.34 -15.91
N LYS A 54 14.23 -23.98 -16.55
CA LYS A 54 13.08 -24.86 -16.77
C LYS A 54 13.48 -26.17 -17.47
N SER A 55 14.17 -26.08 -18.61
CA SER A 55 14.59 -27.22 -19.41
C SER A 55 15.57 -28.12 -18.65
N LEU A 56 16.49 -27.53 -17.89
CA LEU A 56 17.42 -28.25 -17.03
C LEU A 56 16.66 -29.01 -15.92
N GLY A 57 15.75 -28.34 -15.21
CA GLY A 57 14.94 -28.95 -14.16
C GLY A 57 14.14 -30.14 -14.66
N TYR A 58 13.41 -30.00 -15.75
CA TYR A 58 12.63 -31.09 -16.34
C TYR A 58 13.53 -32.24 -16.82
N SER A 59 14.67 -31.94 -17.47
CA SER A 59 15.62 -32.96 -17.96
C SER A 59 16.15 -33.81 -16.80
N PHE A 60 16.61 -33.17 -15.72
CA PHE A 60 17.15 -33.90 -14.57
C PHE A 60 16.08 -34.62 -13.76
N ALA A 61 14.90 -34.04 -13.55
CA ALA A 61 13.78 -34.70 -12.88
C ALA A 61 13.36 -35.98 -13.65
N ARG A 62 13.33 -35.91 -14.99
CA ARG A 62 13.06 -37.08 -15.84
C ARG A 62 14.14 -38.16 -15.72
N ARG A 63 15.42 -37.75 -15.76
CA ARG A 63 16.57 -38.69 -15.66
C ARG A 63 16.63 -39.37 -14.31
N ALA A 64 16.37 -38.63 -13.25
CA ALA A 64 16.31 -39.14 -11.87
C ALA A 64 15.10 -40.04 -11.61
N GLY A 65 14.08 -40.03 -12.49
CA GLY A 65 12.84 -40.78 -12.29
C GLY A 65 12.15 -40.37 -11.01
N MET A 66 12.15 -39.07 -10.69
CA MET A 66 11.56 -38.58 -9.45
C MET A 66 10.07 -38.90 -9.39
N THR A 67 9.67 -39.62 -8.36
CA THR A 67 8.30 -40.00 -8.08
C THR A 67 8.06 -40.01 -6.59
N VAL A 68 6.81 -39.98 -6.16
CA VAL A 68 6.40 -40.06 -4.76
C VAL A 68 5.73 -41.39 -4.50
N ALA A 69 6.29 -42.15 -3.58
CA ALA A 69 5.72 -43.40 -3.10
C ALA A 69 5.29 -43.26 -1.64
N ILE A 70 4.35 -44.11 -1.19
CA ILE A 70 3.94 -44.17 0.22
C ILE A 70 5.14 -44.53 1.11
N ALA A 71 6.12 -45.26 0.58
CA ALA A 71 7.37 -45.60 1.25
C ALA A 71 8.26 -44.40 1.58
N ASP A 72 8.16 -43.32 0.79
CA ASP A 72 8.95 -42.09 1.00
C ASP A 72 8.39 -41.24 2.15
N ILE A 73 7.18 -41.50 2.58
CA ILE A 73 6.56 -40.85 3.74
C ILE A 73 7.05 -41.58 4.99
N LYS A 74 8.08 -41.05 5.65
CA LYS A 74 8.70 -41.68 6.83
C LYS A 74 8.06 -41.18 8.13
N VAL A 75 7.53 -42.11 8.92
CA VAL A 75 7.04 -41.82 10.28
C VAL A 75 8.23 -41.90 11.24
N PRO A 76 8.48 -40.88 12.07
CA PRO A 76 9.62 -40.91 13.02
C PRO A 76 9.36 -41.93 14.14
N GLU A 77 10.38 -42.74 14.49
CA GLU A 77 10.27 -43.75 15.56
C GLU A 77 10.03 -43.10 16.93
N VAL A 78 10.59 -41.89 17.15
CA VAL A 78 10.43 -41.13 18.40
C VAL A 78 8.99 -40.59 18.61
N LYS A 79 8.09 -40.68 17.60
CA LYS A 79 6.71 -40.20 17.70
C LYS A 79 5.98 -40.78 18.94
N THR A 80 6.11 -42.08 19.17
CA THR A 80 5.41 -42.76 20.26
C THR A 80 5.85 -42.23 21.62
N SER A 81 7.17 -42.08 21.84
CA SER A 81 7.68 -41.56 23.09
C SER A 81 7.30 -40.10 23.38
N LEU A 82 7.25 -39.26 22.33
CA LEU A 82 6.80 -37.87 22.46
C LEU A 82 5.32 -37.79 22.83
N LEU A 83 4.49 -38.63 22.20
CA LEU A 83 3.06 -38.69 22.50
C LEU A 83 2.78 -39.19 23.92
N ASP A 84 3.49 -40.25 24.38
CA ASP A 84 3.35 -40.77 25.73
C ASP A 84 3.73 -39.72 26.79
N THR A 85 4.78 -38.95 26.52
CA THR A 85 5.20 -37.85 27.41
C THR A 85 4.14 -36.78 27.51
N ALA A 86 3.59 -36.36 26.37
CA ALA A 86 2.52 -35.37 26.31
C ALA A 86 1.24 -35.87 27.04
N GLU A 87 0.87 -37.14 26.89
CA GLU A 87 -0.27 -37.74 27.60
C GLU A 87 -0.10 -37.70 29.12
N GLN A 88 1.11 -38.04 29.61
CA GLN A 88 1.40 -37.98 31.05
C GLN A 88 1.27 -36.55 31.58
N GLU A 89 1.69 -35.55 30.82
CA GLU A 89 1.56 -34.14 31.21
C GLU A 89 0.08 -33.69 31.22
N VAL A 90 -0.68 -34.04 30.20
CA VAL A 90 -2.11 -33.75 30.13
C VAL A 90 -2.87 -34.43 31.27
N GLU A 91 -2.48 -35.67 31.64
CA GLU A 91 -3.09 -36.35 32.78
C GLU A 91 -2.76 -35.67 34.13
N LYS A 92 -1.54 -35.12 34.29
CA LYS A 92 -1.19 -34.30 35.47
C LYS A 92 -2.09 -33.07 35.57
N VAL A 93 -2.31 -32.36 34.45
CA VAL A 93 -3.22 -31.19 34.40
C VAL A 93 -4.65 -31.60 34.75
N SER A 94 -5.13 -32.72 34.22
CA SER A 94 -6.47 -33.25 34.52
C SER A 94 -6.62 -33.66 36.01
N ARG A 95 -5.57 -34.21 36.64
CA ARG A 95 -5.55 -34.48 38.07
C ARG A 95 -5.58 -33.21 38.91
N MET A 96 -4.88 -32.12 38.49
CA MET A 96 -4.96 -30.81 39.18
C MET A 96 -6.39 -30.25 39.12
N TYR A 97 -7.06 -30.35 37.98
CA TYR A 97 -8.45 -29.95 37.86
C TYR A 97 -9.37 -30.74 38.78
N ARG A 98 -9.27 -32.09 38.79
CA ARG A 98 -10.09 -32.94 39.68
C ARG A 98 -9.86 -32.62 41.17
N ARG A 99 -8.69 -32.10 41.53
CA ARG A 99 -8.35 -31.64 42.91
C ARG A 99 -8.84 -30.20 43.19
N GLY A 100 -9.43 -29.53 42.24
CA GLY A 100 -9.91 -28.16 42.38
C GLY A 100 -8.83 -27.08 42.41
N LEU A 101 -7.58 -27.40 41.97
CA LEU A 101 -6.46 -26.48 41.97
C LEU A 101 -6.47 -25.51 40.79
N ILE A 102 -7.16 -25.84 39.71
CA ILE A 102 -7.27 -25.06 38.51
C ILE A 102 -8.72 -25.04 38.00
N THR A 103 -9.09 -23.98 37.28
CA THR A 103 -10.42 -23.86 36.67
C THR A 103 -10.53 -24.71 35.41
N GLU A 104 -11.77 -24.96 34.92
CA GLU A 104 -12.00 -25.69 33.65
C GLU A 104 -11.35 -24.97 32.47
N GLU A 105 -11.46 -23.66 32.42
CA GLU A 105 -10.88 -22.83 31.35
C GLU A 105 -9.34 -22.92 31.35
N GLU A 106 -8.74 -22.92 32.52
CA GLU A 106 -7.28 -23.07 32.67
C GLU A 106 -6.82 -24.47 32.30
N ARG A 107 -7.61 -25.53 32.66
CA ARG A 107 -7.36 -26.90 32.21
C ARG A 107 -7.36 -26.98 30.70
N TYR A 108 -8.43 -26.46 30.07
CA TYR A 108 -8.62 -26.45 28.63
C TYR A 108 -7.45 -25.76 27.93
N ARG A 109 -7.10 -24.54 28.34
CA ARG A 109 -5.98 -23.79 27.78
C ARG A 109 -4.65 -24.51 27.90
N LYS A 110 -4.32 -25.06 29.08
CA LYS A 110 -3.10 -25.84 29.30
C LYS A 110 -3.05 -27.10 28.45
N THR A 111 -4.16 -27.80 28.31
CA THR A 111 -4.25 -29.01 27.48
C THR A 111 -3.97 -28.70 26.02
N ILE A 112 -4.55 -27.61 25.47
CA ILE A 112 -4.29 -27.18 24.09
C ILE A 112 -2.81 -26.82 23.91
N GLN A 113 -2.22 -26.08 24.84
CA GLN A 113 -0.80 -25.70 24.77
C GLN A 113 0.13 -26.92 24.74
N LEU A 114 -0.12 -27.93 25.58
CA LEU A 114 0.66 -29.16 25.61
C LEU A 114 0.56 -29.93 24.29
N TRP A 115 -0.65 -30.08 23.74
CA TRP A 115 -0.84 -30.77 22.47
C TRP A 115 -0.30 -29.99 21.27
N THR A 116 -0.34 -28.67 21.29
CA THR A 116 0.30 -27.82 20.26
C THR A 116 1.80 -28.05 20.27
N LYS A 117 2.44 -27.97 21.44
CA LYS A 117 3.88 -28.23 21.60
C LYS A 117 4.25 -29.64 21.13
N ALA A 118 3.52 -30.66 21.57
CA ALA A 118 3.76 -32.04 21.13
C ALA A 118 3.64 -32.20 19.61
N THR A 119 2.71 -31.48 18.99
CA THR A 119 2.54 -31.48 17.54
C THR A 119 3.72 -30.84 16.82
N GLU A 120 4.30 -29.78 17.37
CA GLU A 120 5.51 -29.14 16.86
C GLU A 120 6.73 -30.04 17.01
N ASP A 121 6.94 -30.62 18.20
CA ASP A 121 8.04 -31.54 18.48
C ASP A 121 8.03 -32.76 17.54
N VAL A 122 6.84 -33.35 17.28
CA VAL A 122 6.67 -34.45 16.32
C VAL A 122 6.95 -33.98 14.89
N THR A 123 6.59 -32.73 14.55
CA THR A 123 6.82 -32.17 13.20
C THR A 123 8.30 -31.98 12.95
N ASP A 124 9.04 -31.47 13.89
CA ASP A 124 10.47 -31.25 13.76
C ASP A 124 11.23 -32.57 13.70
N ALA A 125 10.92 -33.53 14.58
CA ALA A 125 11.48 -34.88 14.51
C ALA A 125 11.18 -35.59 13.18
N MET A 126 10.01 -35.39 12.60
CA MET A 126 9.64 -35.90 11.28
C MET A 126 10.48 -35.26 10.17
N MET A 127 10.67 -33.95 10.20
CA MET A 127 11.46 -33.24 9.19
C MET A 127 12.93 -33.66 9.24
N ASP A 128 13.50 -33.82 10.44
CA ASP A 128 14.86 -34.30 10.64
C ASP A 128 15.04 -35.73 10.14
N ASN A 129 14.09 -36.62 10.43
CA ASN A 129 14.12 -37.99 9.93
C ASN A 129 14.06 -38.05 8.38
N MET A 130 13.22 -37.20 7.76
CA MET A 130 13.12 -37.14 6.30
C MET A 130 14.36 -36.47 5.67
N ALA A 131 15.02 -35.56 6.36
CA ALA A 131 16.26 -34.94 5.92
C ALA A 131 17.41 -35.96 5.84
N CYS A 132 17.44 -36.93 6.75
CA CYS A 132 18.47 -37.99 6.77
C CYS A 132 18.12 -39.17 5.84
N ASP A 133 16.87 -39.30 5.39
CA ASP A 133 16.44 -40.42 4.53
C ASP A 133 17.05 -40.29 3.13
N LYS A 134 17.60 -41.41 2.61
CA LYS A 134 18.23 -41.49 1.29
C LYS A 134 19.34 -40.44 1.08
N ASP A 135 20.14 -40.16 2.11
CA ASP A 135 21.22 -39.15 2.06
C ASP A 135 20.71 -37.74 1.64
N GLY A 136 19.51 -37.38 2.07
CA GLY A 136 18.87 -36.10 1.75
C GLY A 136 18.08 -36.08 0.42
N PHE A 137 18.00 -37.20 -0.29
CA PHE A 137 17.27 -37.30 -1.56
C PHE A 137 15.86 -37.90 -1.43
N ASN A 138 15.19 -37.68 -0.28
CA ASN A 138 13.79 -38.02 -0.16
C ASN A 138 12.95 -37.07 -1.04
N PRO A 139 12.15 -37.57 -2.01
CA PRO A 139 11.41 -36.72 -2.94
C PRO A 139 10.42 -35.76 -2.27
N VAL A 140 9.75 -36.20 -1.21
CA VAL A 140 8.77 -35.41 -0.47
C VAL A 140 9.48 -34.27 0.27
N TYR A 141 10.61 -34.56 0.92
CA TYR A 141 11.44 -33.57 1.61
C TYR A 141 12.00 -32.54 0.64
N MET A 142 12.54 -32.98 -0.50
CA MET A 142 13.09 -32.08 -1.52
C MET A 142 12.06 -31.10 -2.06
N MET A 143 10.83 -31.57 -2.34
CA MET A 143 9.75 -30.70 -2.83
C MET A 143 9.35 -29.65 -1.80
N ALA A 144 9.29 -30.02 -0.52
CA ALA A 144 8.89 -29.12 0.55
C ALA A 144 9.96 -28.08 0.89
N ILE A 145 11.26 -28.52 0.99
CA ILE A 145 12.35 -27.62 1.36
C ILE A 145 12.68 -26.62 0.24
N SER A 146 12.56 -27.06 -1.03
CA SER A 146 12.75 -26.18 -2.18
C SER A 146 11.62 -25.16 -2.35
N GLY A 147 10.48 -25.33 -1.67
CA GLY A 147 9.30 -24.50 -1.82
C GLY A 147 8.55 -24.74 -3.15
N ALA A 148 8.88 -25.80 -3.88
CA ALA A 148 8.23 -26.12 -5.14
C ALA A 148 6.79 -26.61 -4.94
N ARG A 149 6.56 -27.50 -3.95
CA ARG A 149 5.23 -28.01 -3.63
C ARG A 149 5.15 -28.56 -2.21
N GLY A 150 4.06 -28.28 -1.54
CA GLY A 150 3.84 -28.72 -0.17
C GLY A 150 4.50 -27.81 0.88
N ASN A 151 4.07 -27.98 2.11
CA ASN A 151 4.64 -27.31 3.28
C ASN A 151 4.78 -28.29 4.46
N LYS A 152 5.50 -27.89 5.51
CA LYS A 152 5.69 -28.70 6.71
C LYS A 152 4.37 -29.23 7.29
N GLN A 153 3.31 -28.42 7.30
CA GLN A 153 2.01 -28.80 7.87
C GLN A 153 1.30 -29.89 7.05
N GLN A 154 1.40 -29.85 5.73
CA GLN A 154 0.84 -30.88 4.87
C GLN A 154 1.55 -32.22 5.05
N ILE A 155 2.88 -32.19 5.13
CA ILE A 155 3.69 -33.39 5.37
C ILE A 155 3.43 -33.94 6.77
N ARG A 156 3.26 -33.06 7.78
CA ARG A 156 2.89 -33.46 9.14
C ARG A 156 1.63 -34.32 9.16
N GLN A 157 0.61 -33.94 8.41
CA GLN A 157 -0.62 -34.74 8.34
C GLN A 157 -0.41 -36.12 7.69
N LEU A 158 0.58 -36.24 6.80
CA LEU A 158 0.90 -37.49 6.12
C LEU A 158 1.76 -38.43 6.97
N ALA A 159 2.76 -37.93 7.68
CA ALA A 159 3.79 -38.71 8.36
C ALA A 159 3.92 -38.44 9.87
N GLY A 160 3.49 -37.31 10.37
CA GLY A 160 3.54 -36.93 11.78
C GLY A 160 2.25 -37.27 12.51
N MET A 161 1.49 -36.26 12.89
CA MET A 161 0.14 -36.39 13.45
C MET A 161 -0.78 -35.30 12.88
N ARG A 162 -2.06 -35.58 12.81
CA ARG A 162 -3.02 -34.61 12.32
C ARG A 162 -3.22 -33.45 13.30
N GLY A 163 -3.21 -33.72 14.61
CA GLY A 163 -3.25 -32.72 15.67
C GLY A 163 -4.66 -32.34 16.10
N LEU A 164 -4.78 -31.15 16.70
CA LEU A 164 -6.05 -30.62 17.20
C LEU A 164 -6.99 -30.23 16.06
N MET A 165 -8.29 -30.51 16.25
CA MET A 165 -9.36 -30.18 15.32
C MET A 165 -10.34 -29.21 15.95
N ALA A 166 -10.98 -28.36 15.12
CA ALA A 166 -12.05 -27.48 15.56
C ALA A 166 -13.42 -28.14 15.31
N ASP A 167 -14.36 -27.91 16.20
CA ASP A 167 -15.76 -28.26 16.02
C ASP A 167 -16.47 -27.33 15.00
N PRO A 168 -17.72 -27.58 14.63
CA PRO A 168 -18.45 -26.67 13.72
C PRO A 168 -18.63 -25.25 14.26
N SER A 169 -18.60 -25.04 15.60
CA SER A 169 -18.70 -23.72 16.23
C SER A 169 -17.38 -22.93 16.16
N GLY A 170 -16.27 -23.61 15.86
CA GLY A 170 -14.93 -23.04 15.82
C GLY A 170 -14.12 -23.26 17.10
N ARG A 171 -14.69 -23.88 18.14
CA ARG A 171 -13.97 -24.24 19.36
C ARG A 171 -13.04 -25.44 19.08
N ILE A 172 -11.82 -25.37 19.60
CA ILE A 172 -10.85 -26.47 19.46
C ILE A 172 -11.26 -27.63 20.38
N ILE A 173 -11.28 -28.83 19.81
CA ILE A 173 -11.53 -30.05 20.57
C ILE A 173 -10.25 -30.41 21.31
N ASP A 174 -10.32 -30.57 22.63
CA ASP A 174 -9.16 -30.83 23.50
C ASP A 174 -8.56 -32.24 23.36
N LEU A 175 -9.17 -33.09 22.52
CA LEU A 175 -8.67 -34.42 22.13
C LEU A 175 -8.04 -34.34 20.73
N PRO A 176 -6.70 -34.44 20.57
CA PRO A 176 -6.06 -34.40 19.27
C PRO A 176 -6.16 -35.72 18.52
N ILE A 177 -6.10 -35.64 17.21
CA ILE A 177 -5.93 -36.81 16.34
C ILE A 177 -4.44 -37.13 16.28
N LYS A 178 -4.00 -38.19 16.96
CA LYS A 178 -2.61 -38.65 17.05
C LYS A 178 -2.15 -39.39 15.80
N ALA A 179 -3.09 -40.03 15.07
CA ALA A 179 -2.82 -40.73 13.85
C ALA A 179 -2.49 -39.79 12.70
N ASN A 180 -1.76 -40.31 11.73
CA ASN A 180 -1.50 -39.64 10.43
C ASN A 180 -2.21 -40.40 9.30
N PHE A 181 -2.21 -39.85 8.09
CA PHE A 181 -2.87 -40.49 6.95
C PHE A 181 -2.19 -41.80 6.51
N LYS A 182 -0.88 -41.96 6.72
CA LYS A 182 -0.17 -43.19 6.41
C LYS A 182 -0.56 -44.35 7.34
N GLU A 183 -0.72 -44.08 8.63
CA GLU A 183 -1.17 -45.05 9.63
C GLU A 183 -2.66 -45.38 9.49
N GLY A 184 -3.42 -44.46 8.92
CA GLY A 184 -4.86 -44.52 8.85
C GLY A 184 -5.56 -43.89 10.05
N LEU A 185 -6.76 -43.34 9.82
CA LEU A 185 -7.56 -42.70 10.85
C LEU A 185 -8.62 -43.69 11.38
N THR A 186 -8.92 -43.63 12.66
CA THR A 186 -10.10 -44.33 13.21
C THR A 186 -11.39 -43.69 12.68
N VAL A 187 -12.52 -44.40 12.81
CA VAL A 187 -13.83 -43.88 12.39
C VAL A 187 -14.16 -42.57 13.12
N LEU A 188 -13.82 -42.46 14.40
CA LEU A 188 -14.05 -41.29 15.21
C LEU A 188 -13.15 -40.09 14.74
N ASP A 189 -11.86 -40.37 14.50
CA ASP A 189 -10.93 -39.37 13.98
C ASP A 189 -11.38 -38.83 12.62
N TYR A 190 -11.84 -39.72 11.74
CA TYR A 190 -12.37 -39.34 10.44
C TYR A 190 -13.62 -38.47 10.58
N PHE A 191 -14.56 -38.86 11.43
CA PHE A 191 -15.77 -38.08 11.67
C PHE A 191 -15.45 -36.69 12.22
N THR A 192 -14.63 -36.61 13.25
CA THR A 192 -14.18 -35.33 13.83
C THR A 192 -13.50 -34.45 12.79
N SER A 193 -12.65 -35.01 11.96
CA SER A 193 -11.95 -34.26 10.91
C SER A 193 -12.85 -33.82 9.76
N SER A 194 -13.95 -34.53 9.51
CA SER A 194 -14.89 -34.20 8.43
C SER A 194 -15.64 -32.88 8.66
N HIS A 195 -15.86 -32.50 9.91
CA HIS A 195 -16.46 -31.20 10.25
C HIS A 195 -15.62 -30.03 9.74
N GLY A 196 -14.29 -30.05 10.03
CA GLY A 196 -13.37 -29.03 9.55
C GLY A 196 -13.27 -29.00 8.02
N ALA A 197 -13.21 -30.17 7.39
CA ALA A 197 -13.16 -30.25 5.92
C ALA A 197 -14.42 -29.68 5.26
N ARG A 198 -15.61 -30.05 5.76
CA ARG A 198 -16.90 -29.55 5.25
C ARG A 198 -17.03 -28.05 5.44
N LYS A 199 -16.70 -27.55 6.64
CA LYS A 199 -16.69 -26.11 6.92
C LYS A 199 -15.73 -25.39 5.97
N GLY A 200 -14.52 -25.96 5.76
CA GLY A 200 -13.54 -25.42 4.84
C GLY A 200 -14.04 -25.30 3.40
N LEU A 201 -14.68 -26.32 2.88
CA LEU A 201 -15.25 -26.28 1.52
C LEU A 201 -16.37 -25.24 1.41
N ALA A 202 -17.29 -25.20 2.39
CA ALA A 202 -18.39 -24.25 2.39
C ALA A 202 -17.89 -22.80 2.49
N ASP A 203 -16.99 -22.55 3.43
CA ASP A 203 -16.41 -21.20 3.64
C ASP A 203 -15.62 -20.74 2.41
N THR A 204 -14.86 -21.62 1.76
CA THR A 204 -14.14 -21.28 0.52
C THR A 204 -15.10 -20.86 -0.58
N ALA A 205 -16.18 -21.61 -0.78
CA ALA A 205 -17.17 -21.30 -1.80
C ALA A 205 -17.88 -19.96 -1.55
N LEU A 206 -18.27 -19.69 -0.29
CA LEU A 206 -18.96 -18.45 0.08
C LEU A 206 -18.01 -17.24 0.00
N ARG A 207 -16.81 -17.35 0.56
CA ARG A 207 -15.85 -16.24 0.61
C ARG A 207 -15.27 -15.88 -0.75
N THR A 208 -15.30 -16.77 -1.73
CA THR A 208 -14.92 -16.42 -3.10
C THR A 208 -15.83 -15.32 -3.66
N ALA A 209 -17.13 -15.40 -3.36
CA ALA A 209 -18.09 -14.36 -3.74
C ALA A 209 -17.80 -13.04 -3.00
N ASP A 210 -17.50 -13.11 -1.69
CA ASP A 210 -17.18 -11.92 -0.89
C ASP A 210 -15.91 -11.23 -1.41
N SER A 211 -14.86 -11.99 -1.75
CA SER A 211 -13.65 -11.46 -2.37
C SER A 211 -13.92 -10.76 -3.70
N GLY A 212 -14.75 -11.37 -4.56
CA GLY A 212 -15.16 -10.77 -5.83
C GLY A 212 -15.97 -9.48 -5.62
N TYR A 213 -16.85 -9.46 -4.63
CA TYR A 213 -17.65 -8.28 -4.30
C TYR A 213 -16.78 -7.15 -3.70
N LEU A 214 -15.81 -7.48 -2.84
CA LEU A 214 -14.84 -6.50 -2.35
C LEU A 214 -14.06 -5.88 -3.49
N THR A 215 -13.52 -6.71 -4.40
CA THR A 215 -12.76 -6.22 -5.57
C THR A 215 -13.60 -5.26 -6.42
N ARG A 216 -14.85 -5.62 -6.70
CA ARG A 216 -15.77 -4.75 -7.45
C ARG A 216 -15.96 -3.40 -6.77
N ARG A 217 -16.20 -3.37 -5.46
CA ARG A 217 -16.38 -2.11 -4.71
C ARG A 217 -15.10 -1.26 -4.72
N LEU A 218 -13.93 -1.89 -4.60
CA LEU A 218 -12.65 -1.17 -4.71
C LEU A 218 -12.47 -0.55 -6.10
N VAL A 219 -12.82 -1.28 -7.17
CA VAL A 219 -12.80 -0.73 -8.54
C VAL A 219 -13.76 0.44 -8.67
N ASP A 220 -15.01 0.30 -8.19
CA ASP A 220 -16.02 1.36 -8.28
C ASP A 220 -15.57 2.66 -7.58
N VAL A 221 -14.80 2.56 -6.48
CA VAL A 221 -14.29 3.72 -5.74
C VAL A 221 -13.05 4.34 -6.39
N SER A 222 -12.20 3.53 -7.03
CA SER A 222 -10.88 3.98 -7.49
C SER A 222 -10.73 4.11 -9.02
N GLN A 223 -11.74 3.78 -9.81
CA GLN A 223 -11.66 3.79 -11.28
C GLN A 223 -11.26 5.15 -11.86
N ASP A 224 -11.61 6.24 -11.19
CA ASP A 224 -11.31 7.61 -11.63
C ASP A 224 -9.86 8.05 -11.33
N VAL A 225 -9.10 7.24 -10.56
CA VAL A 225 -7.72 7.55 -10.24
C VAL A 225 -6.81 7.15 -11.38
N ILE A 226 -6.44 8.14 -12.18
CA ILE A 226 -5.56 8.00 -13.35
C ILE A 226 -4.37 8.94 -13.15
N VAL A 227 -3.21 8.58 -13.68
CA VAL A 227 -2.05 9.48 -13.72
C VAL A 227 -2.32 10.56 -14.76
N ARG A 228 -2.44 11.83 -14.34
CA ARG A 228 -2.86 12.92 -15.21
C ARG A 228 -1.78 13.95 -15.54
N GLU A 229 -0.78 14.08 -14.69
CA GLU A 229 0.27 15.10 -14.81
C GLU A 229 1.62 14.52 -14.37
N ASP A 230 2.69 15.17 -14.75
CA ASP A 230 4.05 14.72 -14.40
C ASP A 230 4.39 15.04 -12.93
N ASP A 231 4.13 16.26 -12.48
CA ASP A 231 4.48 16.70 -11.14
C ASP A 231 3.46 17.70 -10.58
N CYS A 232 2.80 17.36 -9.49
CA CYS A 232 1.81 18.21 -8.82
C CYS A 232 2.43 19.33 -7.95
N ASP A 233 3.76 19.33 -7.75
CA ASP A 233 4.47 20.42 -7.08
C ASP A 233 4.95 21.51 -8.04
N VAL A 234 4.68 21.35 -9.33
CA VAL A 234 4.95 22.35 -10.34
C VAL A 234 3.74 23.28 -10.44
N VAL A 235 3.97 24.56 -10.25
CA VAL A 235 2.97 25.62 -10.45
C VAL A 235 3.30 26.34 -11.76
N GLY A 236 2.38 26.22 -12.74
CA GLY A 236 2.49 26.92 -14.01
C GLY A 236 1.54 28.11 -14.07
N ILE A 237 1.97 29.23 -14.65
CA ILE A 237 1.11 30.35 -15.05
C ILE A 237 1.19 30.52 -16.56
N ASP A 238 0.04 30.40 -17.18
CA ASP A 238 -0.15 30.72 -18.60
C ASP A 238 -0.34 32.23 -18.74
N LEU A 239 0.73 32.91 -19.09
CA LEU A 239 0.74 34.37 -19.21
C LEU A 239 -0.18 34.87 -20.34
N VAL A 240 -0.36 34.09 -21.40
CA VAL A 240 -1.28 34.42 -22.50
C VAL A 240 -2.71 34.46 -21.99
N ARG A 241 -3.10 33.47 -21.20
CA ARG A 241 -4.43 33.38 -20.60
C ARG A 241 -4.67 34.47 -19.56
N GLU A 242 -3.69 34.74 -18.69
CA GLU A 242 -3.82 35.79 -17.69
C GLU A 242 -3.86 37.20 -18.33
N ARG A 243 -3.04 37.44 -19.34
CA ARG A 243 -3.14 38.69 -20.13
C ARG A 243 -4.49 38.83 -20.81
N ALA A 244 -5.02 37.74 -21.42
CA ALA A 244 -6.34 37.77 -22.05
C ALA A 244 -7.47 37.99 -21.04
N ARG A 245 -7.34 37.40 -19.84
CA ARG A 245 -8.30 37.58 -18.72
C ARG A 245 -8.38 39.01 -18.22
N LEU A 246 -7.25 39.72 -18.24
CA LEU A 246 -7.12 41.10 -17.83
C LEU A 246 -7.26 42.10 -18.99
N ALA A 247 -7.51 41.59 -20.22
CA ALA A 247 -7.65 42.44 -21.41
C ALA A 247 -8.84 43.40 -21.28
N THR A 248 -8.59 44.63 -21.72
CA THR A 248 -9.58 45.72 -21.65
C THR A 248 -10.67 45.65 -22.70
N SER A 249 -10.49 44.82 -23.74
CA SER A 249 -11.50 44.64 -24.80
C SER A 249 -11.60 43.15 -25.24
N PRO A 250 -12.79 42.70 -25.72
CA PRO A 250 -12.97 41.36 -26.29
C PRO A 250 -12.02 41.06 -27.45
N ARG A 251 -11.76 42.07 -28.27
CA ARG A 251 -10.86 41.97 -29.44
C ARG A 251 -9.44 41.66 -29.01
N GLN A 252 -8.92 42.35 -28.01
CA GLN A 252 -7.59 42.11 -27.48
C GLN A 252 -7.48 40.71 -26.83
N ALA A 253 -8.50 40.26 -26.09
CA ALA A 253 -8.54 38.95 -25.49
C ALA A 253 -8.54 37.82 -26.54
N LEU A 254 -9.35 37.95 -27.59
CA LEU A 254 -9.42 36.98 -28.67
C LEU A 254 -8.15 36.92 -29.52
N GLU A 255 -7.46 38.05 -29.70
CA GLU A 255 -6.18 38.10 -30.42
C GLU A 255 -5.07 37.39 -29.62
N LEU A 256 -5.03 37.59 -28.30
CA LEU A 256 -4.08 36.90 -27.41
C LEU A 256 -4.34 35.39 -27.34
N LEU A 257 -5.59 34.97 -27.42
CA LEU A 257 -5.96 33.54 -27.34
C LEU A 257 -6.06 32.87 -28.72
N LYS A 258 -5.78 33.55 -29.80
CA LYS A 258 -5.95 33.11 -31.18
C LYS A 258 -5.41 31.70 -31.43
N ASP A 259 -4.14 31.46 -31.06
CA ASP A 259 -3.46 30.18 -31.27
C ASP A 259 -4.13 29.00 -30.52
N LYS A 260 -4.83 29.29 -29.41
CA LYS A 260 -5.54 28.28 -28.58
C LYS A 260 -6.98 28.05 -29.02
N LEU A 261 -7.56 28.98 -29.72
CA LEU A 261 -8.97 28.95 -30.18
C LEU A 261 -9.12 28.39 -31.57
N ILE A 262 -8.15 28.61 -32.47
CA ILE A 262 -8.21 28.08 -33.85
C ILE A 262 -8.28 26.53 -33.81
N GLY A 263 -9.22 25.99 -34.59
CA GLY A 263 -9.48 24.54 -34.69
C GLY A 263 -10.41 23.98 -33.61
N ARG A 264 -10.88 24.80 -32.66
CA ARG A 264 -11.89 24.40 -31.67
C ARG A 264 -13.30 24.53 -32.28
N VAL A 265 -14.24 23.77 -31.71
CA VAL A 265 -15.64 23.74 -32.16
C VAL A 265 -16.51 24.49 -31.16
N LEU A 266 -17.36 25.38 -31.64
CA LEU A 266 -18.35 26.07 -30.83
C LEU A 266 -19.46 25.12 -30.36
N ASP A 267 -19.83 25.23 -29.09
CA ASP A 267 -20.91 24.43 -28.47
C ASP A 267 -22.29 25.14 -28.62
N LYS A 268 -22.29 26.46 -28.69
CA LYS A 268 -23.50 27.30 -28.80
C LYS A 268 -23.33 28.37 -29.86
N ASP A 269 -24.47 28.83 -30.38
CA ASP A 269 -24.52 29.97 -31.29
C ASP A 269 -23.94 31.23 -30.64
N VAL A 270 -23.10 31.91 -31.39
CA VAL A 270 -22.55 33.20 -30.99
C VAL A 270 -23.40 34.30 -31.63
N VAL A 271 -24.03 35.11 -30.77
CA VAL A 271 -24.89 36.20 -31.19
C VAL A 271 -24.30 37.54 -30.77
N ASN A 272 -24.49 38.57 -31.57
CA ASN A 272 -24.08 39.92 -31.25
C ASN A 272 -24.85 40.44 -30.03
N ALA A 273 -24.15 40.95 -29.04
CA ALA A 273 -24.72 41.37 -27.76
C ALA A 273 -25.68 42.58 -27.88
N GLU A 274 -25.50 43.43 -28.92
CA GLU A 274 -26.30 44.64 -29.14
C GLU A 274 -27.46 44.42 -30.10
N THR A 275 -27.21 43.69 -31.21
CA THR A 275 -28.22 43.56 -32.29
C THR A 275 -29.02 42.24 -32.18
N GLY A 276 -28.51 41.24 -31.45
CA GLY A 276 -29.12 39.92 -31.37
C GLY A 276 -28.98 39.09 -32.66
N GLU A 277 -28.20 39.53 -33.64
CA GLU A 277 -27.96 38.79 -34.88
C GLU A 277 -26.98 37.65 -34.65
N LEU A 278 -27.19 36.54 -35.37
CA LEU A 278 -26.29 35.39 -35.34
C LEU A 278 -24.98 35.74 -36.04
N VAL A 279 -23.86 35.65 -35.33
CA VAL A 279 -22.51 35.92 -35.85
C VAL A 279 -21.85 34.66 -36.36
N VAL A 280 -21.79 33.64 -35.50
CA VAL A 280 -21.23 32.30 -35.83
C VAL A 280 -22.15 31.22 -35.27
N PRO A 281 -22.63 30.27 -36.09
CA PRO A 281 -23.50 29.20 -35.61
C PRO A 281 -22.76 28.17 -34.78
N ALA A 282 -23.50 27.48 -33.92
CA ALA A 282 -22.98 26.32 -33.16
C ALA A 282 -22.39 25.26 -34.10
N GLU A 283 -21.53 24.40 -33.57
CA GLU A 283 -20.83 23.33 -34.31
C GLU A 283 -19.87 23.80 -35.41
N THR A 284 -19.57 25.12 -35.48
CA THR A 284 -18.57 25.68 -36.40
C THR A 284 -17.18 25.52 -35.82
N ILE A 285 -16.23 25.13 -36.67
CA ILE A 285 -14.79 25.10 -36.31
C ILE A 285 -14.28 26.54 -36.40
N LEU A 286 -13.68 27.03 -35.32
CA LEU A 286 -13.14 28.37 -35.26
C LEU A 286 -11.91 28.51 -36.18
N ASP A 287 -11.97 29.42 -37.11
CA ASP A 287 -10.86 29.87 -37.94
C ASP A 287 -10.55 31.36 -37.65
N GLU A 288 -9.55 31.91 -38.32
CA GLU A 288 -9.15 33.32 -38.13
C GLU A 288 -10.26 34.30 -38.47
N GLN A 289 -11.11 33.95 -39.44
CA GLN A 289 -12.19 34.82 -39.88
C GLN A 289 -13.34 34.81 -38.88
N CYS A 290 -13.72 33.65 -38.39
CA CYS A 290 -14.70 33.53 -37.30
C CYS A 290 -14.29 34.29 -36.04
N LEU A 291 -13.00 34.24 -35.67
CA LEU A 291 -12.49 35.00 -34.51
C LEU A 291 -12.53 36.50 -34.74
N ALA A 292 -12.27 36.97 -35.96
CA ALA A 292 -12.41 38.40 -36.33
C ALA A 292 -13.86 38.86 -36.25
N ASP A 293 -14.80 38.06 -36.78
CA ASP A 293 -16.23 38.37 -36.75
C ASP A 293 -16.77 38.40 -35.30
N ILE A 294 -16.33 37.47 -34.45
CA ILE A 294 -16.67 37.45 -33.02
C ILE A 294 -16.09 38.69 -32.29
N ALA A 295 -14.86 39.09 -32.66
CA ALA A 295 -14.23 40.28 -32.09
C ALA A 295 -14.94 41.58 -32.47
N GLU A 296 -15.43 41.70 -33.71
CA GLU A 296 -16.19 42.86 -34.18
C GLU A 296 -17.60 42.93 -33.57
N ALA A 297 -18.20 41.76 -33.29
CA ALA A 297 -19.51 41.68 -32.66
C ALA A 297 -19.53 42.01 -31.15
N GLY A 298 -18.39 42.28 -30.52
CA GLY A 298 -18.30 42.65 -29.12
C GLY A 298 -18.76 41.59 -28.14
N VAL A 299 -18.68 40.33 -28.52
CA VAL A 299 -19.13 39.19 -27.71
C VAL A 299 -18.21 39.00 -26.52
N THR A 300 -18.79 38.90 -25.31
CA THR A 300 -18.04 38.78 -24.05
C THR A 300 -17.80 37.33 -23.60
N SER A 301 -18.51 36.37 -24.21
CA SER A 301 -18.33 34.96 -23.86
C SER A 301 -18.64 34.06 -25.03
N ILE A 302 -17.83 33.02 -25.21
CA ILE A 302 -18.08 31.94 -26.18
C ILE A 302 -18.02 30.60 -25.46
N ALA A 303 -18.84 29.63 -25.87
CA ALA A 303 -18.85 28.28 -25.36
C ALA A 303 -18.19 27.34 -26.38
N LEU A 304 -17.18 26.59 -25.95
CA LEU A 304 -16.48 25.64 -26.80
C LEU A 304 -16.83 24.21 -26.41
N ARG A 305 -16.90 23.32 -27.40
CA ARG A 305 -17.09 21.88 -27.18
C ARG A 305 -15.83 21.26 -26.58
N GLY A 306 -15.96 20.65 -25.40
CA GLY A 306 -14.83 20.19 -24.63
C GLY A 306 -14.12 18.95 -25.16
N ALA A 307 -12.80 18.99 -25.19
CA ALA A 307 -12.00 17.78 -25.08
C ALA A 307 -11.69 17.58 -23.59
N HIS A 308 -12.10 16.46 -23.03
CA HIS A 308 -11.99 16.15 -21.60
C HIS A 308 -10.55 15.79 -21.14
N LEU A 309 -9.51 16.17 -21.84
CA LEU A 309 -8.14 15.74 -21.59
C LEU A 309 -7.18 16.93 -21.55
N GLY A 310 -6.57 17.15 -20.37
CA GLY A 310 -5.43 18.02 -20.17
C GLY A 310 -5.71 19.34 -19.46
N SER A 311 -4.66 20.13 -19.25
CA SER A 311 -4.65 21.47 -18.62
C SER A 311 -5.58 22.50 -19.31
N ASP A 312 -6.09 22.17 -20.48
CA ASP A 312 -7.04 22.96 -21.25
C ASP A 312 -8.52 22.77 -20.84
N SER A 313 -8.81 21.92 -19.84
CA SER A 313 -10.19 21.63 -19.40
C SER A 313 -10.94 22.89 -18.94
N ASP A 314 -10.24 23.88 -18.45
CA ASP A 314 -10.81 25.13 -17.98
C ASP A 314 -11.27 26.07 -19.12
N ILE A 315 -10.73 25.89 -20.33
CA ILE A 315 -11.16 26.65 -21.50
C ILE A 315 -12.54 26.20 -22.00
N ASN A 316 -12.90 24.95 -21.68
CA ASN A 316 -14.12 24.32 -22.21
C ASN A 316 -15.41 24.74 -21.49
N HIS A 317 -15.33 25.30 -20.27
CA HIS A 317 -16.49 25.63 -19.44
C HIS A 317 -16.53 27.08 -18.95
N THR A 318 -15.58 27.92 -19.32
CA THR A 318 -15.50 29.28 -18.83
C THR A 318 -15.82 30.31 -19.89
N ASN A 319 -16.49 31.38 -19.47
CA ASN A 319 -16.55 32.62 -20.23
C ASN A 319 -15.13 33.06 -20.55
N LEU A 320 -14.73 33.02 -21.82
CA LEU A 320 -13.39 33.33 -22.28
C LEU A 320 -12.96 34.76 -21.93
N VAL A 321 -13.94 35.62 -21.71
CA VAL A 321 -13.73 37.00 -21.27
C VAL A 321 -14.48 37.21 -19.96
N GLN A 322 -13.84 36.94 -18.86
CA GLN A 322 -14.37 37.28 -17.52
C GLN A 322 -14.09 38.75 -17.25
N LYS A 323 -15.12 39.59 -17.30
CA LYS A 323 -15.10 41.03 -16.98
C LYS A 323 -14.09 41.84 -17.78
N ILE A 324 -14.60 42.58 -18.73
CA ILE A 324 -13.93 43.75 -19.26
C ILE A 324 -13.89 44.78 -18.12
N ILE A 325 -12.73 45.05 -17.59
CA ILE A 325 -12.52 46.14 -16.63
C ILE A 325 -12.46 47.38 -17.49
N LEU A 326 -13.56 48.12 -17.54
CA LEU A 326 -13.65 49.38 -18.26
C LEU A 326 -12.70 50.43 -17.66
N GLY A 327 -11.65 50.76 -18.39
CA GLY A 327 -10.80 51.92 -18.07
C GLY A 327 -9.45 51.66 -17.44
N GLU A 328 -8.96 50.40 -17.36
CA GLU A 328 -7.62 50.11 -16.91
C GLU A 328 -6.60 50.23 -18.05
N SER A 329 -5.44 50.83 -17.78
CA SER A 329 -4.32 50.95 -18.69
C SER A 329 -3.50 49.68 -18.76
N ASP A 330 -2.70 49.46 -19.82
CA ASP A 330 -1.73 48.35 -19.93
C ASP A 330 -0.78 48.27 -18.73
N ASP A 331 -0.46 49.41 -18.11
CA ASP A 331 0.35 49.45 -16.89
C ASP A 331 -0.37 48.81 -15.68
N SER A 332 -1.69 48.96 -15.59
CA SER A 332 -2.48 48.34 -14.51
C SER A 332 -2.55 46.81 -14.68
N ILE A 333 -2.74 46.32 -15.89
CA ILE A 333 -2.71 44.89 -16.21
C ILE A 333 -1.37 44.27 -15.83
N ARG A 334 -0.29 44.98 -16.22
CA ARG A 334 1.07 44.54 -15.91
C ARG A 334 1.37 44.56 -14.40
N ALA A 335 0.88 45.52 -13.67
CA ALA A 335 1.02 45.60 -12.21
C ALA A 335 0.30 44.43 -11.53
N THR A 336 -0.92 44.10 -11.96
CA THR A 336 -1.70 42.94 -11.43
C THR A 336 -1.04 41.60 -11.75
N LEU A 337 -0.52 41.43 -12.97
CA LEU A 337 0.27 40.24 -13.33
C LEU A 337 1.54 40.12 -12.51
N LYS A 338 2.26 41.21 -12.31
CA LYS A 338 3.46 41.25 -11.46
C LYS A 338 3.14 40.80 -10.04
N GLU A 339 2.07 41.33 -9.46
CA GLU A 339 1.63 40.96 -8.12
C GLU A 339 1.22 39.48 -8.03
N THR A 340 0.51 38.96 -8.99
CA THR A 340 0.14 37.54 -9.08
C THR A 340 1.37 36.65 -9.22
N MET A 341 2.35 37.04 -10.04
CA MET A 341 3.60 36.28 -10.17
C MET A 341 4.46 36.33 -8.90
N ILE A 342 4.53 37.46 -8.23
CA ILE A 342 5.23 37.60 -6.95
C ILE A 342 4.59 36.68 -5.90
N GLN A 343 3.27 36.67 -5.76
CA GLN A 343 2.58 35.84 -4.80
C GLN A 343 2.78 34.33 -5.04
N ASN A 344 2.79 33.90 -6.30
CA ASN A 344 2.78 32.48 -6.64
C ASN A 344 4.16 31.91 -7.00
N MET A 345 5.11 32.72 -7.47
CA MET A 345 6.35 32.24 -8.08
C MET A 345 7.62 32.79 -7.47
N LEU A 346 7.57 33.89 -6.73
CA LEU A 346 8.78 34.49 -6.13
C LEU A 346 9.51 33.49 -5.21
N ASN A 347 10.82 33.43 -5.31
CA ASN A 347 11.69 32.53 -4.56
C ASN A 347 11.48 31.03 -4.83
N LYS A 348 10.78 30.65 -5.89
CA LYS A 348 10.68 29.26 -6.36
C LYS A 348 11.65 29.01 -7.50
N ASP A 349 12.06 27.76 -7.67
CA ASP A 349 13.01 27.39 -8.71
C ASP A 349 12.28 27.08 -10.02
N THR A 350 12.80 27.55 -11.15
CA THR A 350 12.26 27.31 -12.48
C THR A 350 12.41 25.83 -12.86
N VAL A 351 11.39 25.25 -13.50
CA VAL A 351 11.42 23.84 -13.93
C VAL A 351 12.19 23.69 -15.25
N GLN A 352 12.03 24.66 -16.14
CA GLN A 352 12.64 24.68 -17.46
C GLN A 352 13.21 26.10 -17.71
N ALA A 353 14.14 26.18 -18.66
CA ALA A 353 14.59 27.49 -19.13
C ALA A 353 13.40 28.25 -19.72
N ILE A 354 13.21 29.48 -19.29
CA ILE A 354 12.15 30.38 -19.77
C ILE A 354 12.65 31.04 -21.03
N VAL A 355 12.01 30.75 -22.14
CA VAL A 355 12.35 31.28 -23.46
C VAL A 355 11.23 32.18 -23.99
N ASP A 356 11.56 33.15 -24.80
CA ASP A 356 10.56 33.96 -25.51
C ASP A 356 10.04 33.27 -26.77
N SER A 357 9.15 33.96 -27.51
CA SER A 357 8.58 33.44 -28.76
C SER A 357 9.60 33.22 -29.88
N GLU A 358 10.79 33.82 -29.79
CA GLU A 358 11.89 33.69 -30.74
C GLU A 358 12.93 32.64 -30.30
N GLY A 359 12.74 32.01 -29.13
CA GLY A 359 13.61 30.95 -28.59
C GLY A 359 14.82 31.49 -27.85
N VAL A 360 14.84 32.78 -27.48
CA VAL A 360 15.90 33.38 -26.68
C VAL A 360 15.67 33.07 -25.20
N GLU A 361 16.67 32.53 -24.54
CA GLU A 361 16.62 32.21 -23.11
C GLU A 361 16.63 33.54 -22.28
N ILE A 362 15.53 33.73 -21.51
CA ILE A 362 15.37 34.89 -20.64
C ILE A 362 15.81 34.57 -19.23
N PHE A 363 15.47 33.33 -18.77
CA PHE A 363 15.82 32.87 -17.44
C PHE A 363 16.18 31.37 -17.48
N PRO A 364 17.31 30.95 -16.86
CA PRO A 364 17.77 29.57 -16.92
C PRO A 364 16.90 28.61 -16.11
N ALA A 365 16.96 27.34 -16.45
CA ALA A 365 16.32 26.26 -15.69
C ALA A 365 16.96 26.08 -14.31
N ASP A 366 16.23 25.47 -13.39
CA ASP A 366 16.65 25.13 -12.01
C ASP A 366 17.28 26.31 -11.26
N THR A 367 16.84 27.54 -11.57
CA THR A 367 17.31 28.77 -10.96
C THR A 367 16.20 29.46 -10.20
N ARG A 368 16.51 29.99 -9.02
CA ARG A 368 15.55 30.69 -8.17
C ARG A 368 15.02 31.95 -8.79
N LEU A 369 13.73 32.05 -8.98
CA LEU A 369 13.09 33.20 -9.60
C LEU A 369 13.10 34.40 -8.66
N THR A 370 13.73 35.50 -9.11
CA THR A 370 13.83 36.77 -8.40
C THR A 370 12.81 37.78 -8.92
N GLU A 371 12.64 38.89 -8.20
CA GLU A 371 11.77 39.99 -8.64
C GLU A 371 12.22 40.59 -9.97
N GLU A 372 13.56 40.71 -10.17
CA GLU A 372 14.16 41.16 -11.43
C GLU A 372 13.88 40.17 -12.58
N GLY A 373 13.91 38.86 -12.29
CA GLY A 373 13.54 37.80 -13.22
C GLY A 373 12.07 37.87 -13.64
N ILE A 374 11.17 38.13 -12.70
CA ILE A 374 9.74 38.35 -12.98
C ILE A 374 9.56 39.60 -13.88
N GLU A 375 10.27 40.66 -13.64
CA GLU A 375 10.23 41.86 -14.50
C GLU A 375 10.76 41.59 -15.91
N ALA A 376 11.84 40.83 -16.05
CA ALA A 376 12.36 40.41 -17.34
C ALA A 376 11.35 39.56 -18.13
N ILE A 377 10.68 38.62 -17.47
CA ILE A 377 9.62 37.75 -18.07
C ILE A 377 8.40 38.59 -18.52
N LEU A 378 7.99 39.58 -17.71
CA LEU A 378 6.87 40.47 -18.06
C LEU A 378 7.19 41.41 -19.21
N ASN A 379 8.47 41.73 -19.41
CA ASN A 379 8.97 42.58 -20.50
C ASN A 379 9.18 41.85 -21.82
N SER A 380 9.07 40.51 -21.79
CA SER A 380 9.29 39.65 -22.93
C SER A 380 7.97 38.97 -23.36
N ASP A 381 7.99 38.35 -24.53
CA ASP A 381 6.84 37.65 -25.09
C ASP A 381 6.80 36.19 -24.68
N VAL A 382 7.00 35.94 -23.37
CA VAL A 382 6.93 34.61 -22.78
C VAL A 382 5.47 34.18 -22.69
N LYS A 383 5.18 32.92 -23.12
CA LYS A 383 3.82 32.35 -23.13
C LYS A 383 3.48 31.65 -21.81
N GLU A 384 4.41 30.93 -21.22
CA GLU A 384 4.19 30.11 -20.02
C GLU A 384 5.42 30.13 -19.10
N VAL A 385 5.18 30.18 -17.81
CA VAL A 385 6.23 30.06 -16.78
C VAL A 385 5.85 28.93 -15.82
N GLN A 386 6.78 28.01 -15.61
CA GLN A 386 6.63 26.91 -14.66
C GLN A 386 7.70 26.96 -13.58
N VAL A 387 7.27 26.94 -12.32
CA VAL A 387 8.14 26.93 -11.15
C VAL A 387 7.80 25.76 -10.23
N ARG A 388 8.80 25.26 -9.51
CA ARG A 388 8.65 24.18 -8.53
C ARG A 388 8.48 24.76 -7.13
N ASN A 389 7.60 24.18 -6.34
CA ASN A 389 7.51 24.51 -4.92
C ASN A 389 8.80 24.08 -4.21
N ASN A 390 9.34 24.94 -3.35
CA ASN A 390 10.57 24.68 -2.59
C ASN A 390 10.36 23.59 -1.52
N GLU A 391 9.15 23.47 -1.00
CA GLU A 391 8.78 22.42 -0.06
C GLU A 391 7.99 21.34 -0.80
N ILE A 392 8.66 20.22 -1.08
CA ILE A 392 8.02 19.07 -1.66
C ILE A 392 7.24 18.33 -0.57
N HIS A 393 5.96 18.09 -0.86
CA HIS A 393 5.11 17.32 0.05
C HIS A 393 5.52 15.84 0.04
N GLY A 394 5.40 15.18 1.17
CA GLY A 394 5.73 13.77 1.30
C GLY A 394 5.18 13.20 2.61
N ILE A 395 5.33 11.89 2.76
CA ILE A 395 5.04 11.17 3.99
C ILE A 395 6.34 10.57 4.54
N GLU A 396 6.44 10.51 5.85
CA GLU A 396 7.50 9.77 6.51
C GLU A 396 7.13 8.28 6.53
N VAL A 397 8.08 7.46 6.12
CA VAL A 397 7.93 6.00 6.04
C VAL A 397 9.03 5.35 6.87
N GLU A 398 8.63 4.37 7.69
CA GLU A 398 9.48 3.54 8.53
C GLU A 398 9.21 2.06 8.27
N ALA A 399 10.02 1.17 8.81
CA ALA A 399 9.76 -0.27 8.77
C ALA A 399 8.49 -0.62 9.54
N ILE A 400 7.69 -1.57 9.05
CA ILE A 400 6.54 -2.10 9.77
C ILE A 400 7.03 -3.21 10.69
N VAL A 401 6.89 -3.00 12.01
CA VAL A 401 7.33 -3.94 13.04
C VAL A 401 6.17 -4.39 13.93
N GLU A 402 6.21 -5.64 14.40
CA GLU A 402 5.29 -6.17 15.40
C GLU A 402 6.06 -6.88 16.50
N GLY A 403 6.07 -6.30 17.69
CA GLY A 403 6.91 -6.77 18.78
C GLY A 403 8.41 -6.70 18.42
N THR A 404 9.08 -7.85 18.34
CA THR A 404 10.50 -7.95 17.92
C THR A 404 10.67 -8.34 16.44
N GLY A 405 9.57 -8.63 15.73
CA GLY A 405 9.59 -9.08 14.33
C GLY A 405 9.36 -7.93 13.35
N VAL A 406 10.22 -7.85 12.32
CA VAL A 406 10.00 -6.94 11.19
C VAL A 406 9.02 -7.60 10.21
N ILE A 407 7.85 -6.99 10.02
CA ILE A 407 6.82 -7.43 9.06
C ILE A 407 7.23 -7.00 7.65
N GLU A 408 7.59 -5.71 7.50
CA GLU A 408 8.04 -5.15 6.24
C GLU A 408 9.24 -4.23 6.46
N PRO A 409 10.40 -4.53 5.85
CA PRO A 409 11.60 -3.69 6.00
C PRO A 409 11.41 -2.35 5.29
N LEU A 410 12.06 -1.31 5.78
CA LEU A 410 12.04 0.03 5.17
C LEU A 410 12.45 0.00 3.70
N LYS A 411 13.44 -0.83 3.35
CA LYS A 411 13.90 -0.99 1.95
C LYS A 411 12.74 -1.25 0.99
N ASP A 412 11.90 -2.25 1.30
CA ASP A 412 10.81 -2.69 0.39
C ASP A 412 9.73 -1.61 0.23
N ARG A 413 9.60 -0.72 1.20
CA ARG A 413 8.64 0.39 1.19
C ARG A 413 9.11 1.60 0.37
N ILE A 414 10.43 1.84 0.29
CA ILE A 414 11.01 3.03 -0.36
C ILE A 414 11.48 2.77 -1.79
N VAL A 415 11.74 1.52 -2.18
CA VAL A 415 12.18 1.17 -3.54
C VAL A 415 11.15 1.60 -4.59
N GLY A 416 11.62 2.29 -5.65
CA GLY A 416 10.79 2.78 -6.74
C GLY A 416 9.91 3.99 -6.36
N ARG A 417 10.15 4.60 -5.19
CA ARG A 417 9.52 5.85 -4.76
C ARG A 417 10.43 7.04 -5.06
N ILE A 418 9.86 8.21 -5.06
CA ILE A 418 10.57 9.47 -5.26
C ILE A 418 10.85 10.11 -3.88
N ALA A 419 12.09 10.52 -3.65
CA ALA A 419 12.49 11.19 -2.41
C ALA A 419 11.83 12.57 -2.32
N ALA A 420 11.20 12.88 -1.17
CA ALA A 420 10.62 14.19 -0.89
C ALA A 420 11.60 15.13 -0.19
N GLU A 421 12.76 14.65 0.16
CA GLU A 421 13.88 15.39 0.75
C GLU A 421 15.20 14.88 0.17
N GLU A 422 16.25 15.66 0.30
CA GLU A 422 17.59 15.25 -0.09
C GLU A 422 18.15 14.25 0.93
N LEU A 423 18.49 13.04 0.48
CA LEU A 423 19.05 12.01 1.34
C LEU A 423 20.57 12.00 1.21
N VAL A 424 21.24 12.30 2.32
CA VAL A 424 22.69 12.41 2.37
C VAL A 424 23.30 11.29 3.23
N ASN A 425 24.49 10.87 2.88
CA ASN A 425 25.28 9.99 3.72
C ASN A 425 25.70 10.76 4.99
N LYS A 426 25.24 10.32 6.15
CA LYS A 426 25.49 11.01 7.43
C LYS A 426 26.97 11.02 7.83
N GLU A 427 27.80 10.15 7.25
CA GLU A 427 29.22 10.04 7.56
C GLU A 427 30.08 10.87 6.60
N THR A 428 29.77 10.84 5.28
CA THR A 428 30.57 11.51 4.25
C THR A 428 30.01 12.87 3.82
N GLY A 429 28.73 13.12 4.06
CA GLY A 429 28.02 14.32 3.58
C GLY A 429 27.69 14.27 2.08
N GLU A 430 27.97 13.17 1.39
CA GLU A 430 27.64 13.00 -0.02
C GLU A 430 26.15 12.75 -0.22
N VAL A 431 25.58 13.28 -1.29
CA VAL A 431 24.17 13.08 -1.64
C VAL A 431 23.99 11.68 -2.19
N ILE A 432 23.20 10.84 -1.49
CA ILE A 432 22.82 9.48 -1.93
C ILE A 432 21.67 9.58 -2.94
N VAL A 433 20.63 10.32 -2.59
CA VAL A 433 19.45 10.54 -3.47
C VAL A 433 19.15 12.03 -3.48
N PRO A 434 19.16 12.67 -4.63
CA PRO A 434 18.80 14.08 -4.73
C PRO A 434 17.31 14.31 -4.48
N LEU A 435 16.96 15.54 -4.13
CA LEU A 435 15.56 15.95 -4.00
C LEU A 435 14.79 15.60 -5.29
N ASN A 436 13.60 15.01 -5.16
CA ASN A 436 12.78 14.53 -6.28
C ASN A 436 13.41 13.41 -7.13
N GLY A 437 14.49 12.79 -6.63
CA GLY A 437 15.15 11.64 -7.25
C GLY A 437 14.44 10.32 -6.97
N GLU A 438 14.57 9.36 -7.88
CA GLU A 438 14.04 8.01 -7.69
C GLU A 438 14.98 7.18 -6.81
N ILE A 439 14.40 6.48 -5.82
CA ILE A 439 15.14 5.57 -4.94
C ILE A 439 15.17 4.19 -5.62
N THR A 440 16.29 3.87 -6.25
CA THR A 440 16.53 2.54 -6.84
C THR A 440 16.89 1.51 -5.78
N GLU A 441 16.91 0.22 -6.12
CA GLU A 441 17.26 -0.86 -5.20
C GLU A 441 18.66 -0.67 -4.58
N ALA A 442 19.63 -0.25 -5.39
CA ALA A 442 21.01 -0.03 -4.93
C ALA A 442 21.10 1.17 -3.97
N LEU A 443 20.41 2.27 -4.29
CA LEU A 443 20.35 3.46 -3.43
C LEU A 443 19.57 3.17 -2.15
N ALA A 444 18.52 2.36 -2.20
CA ALA A 444 17.74 1.96 -1.01
C ALA A 444 18.60 1.16 -0.02
N ASP A 445 19.49 0.27 -0.49
CA ASP A 445 20.42 -0.46 0.37
C ASP A 445 21.39 0.47 1.12
N GLU A 446 21.72 1.59 0.53
CA GLU A 446 22.59 2.60 1.14
C GLU A 446 21.81 3.50 2.10
N VAL A 447 20.62 3.96 1.69
CA VAL A 447 19.75 4.80 2.52
C VAL A 447 19.39 4.12 3.84
N VAL A 448 19.02 2.85 3.81
CA VAL A 448 18.64 2.08 5.03
C VAL A 448 19.78 1.96 6.05
N LYS A 449 21.04 2.12 5.65
CA LYS A 449 22.18 2.12 6.60
C LYS A 449 22.23 3.39 7.45
N HIS A 450 21.70 4.51 6.94
CA HIS A 450 21.82 5.83 7.55
C HIS A 450 20.50 6.37 8.11
N TYR A 451 19.34 5.81 7.66
CA TYR A 451 18.01 6.32 7.99
C TYR A 451 17.09 5.22 8.51
N GLU A 452 16.41 5.46 9.61
CA GLU A 452 15.32 4.62 10.13
C GLU A 452 13.97 5.06 9.56
N THR A 453 13.83 6.36 9.27
CA THR A 453 12.67 6.98 8.64
C THR A 453 13.11 7.77 7.41
N VAL A 454 12.32 7.74 6.35
CA VAL A 454 12.59 8.44 5.09
C VAL A 454 11.33 9.15 4.64
N LYS A 455 11.47 10.41 4.23
CA LYS A 455 10.36 11.17 3.65
C LYS A 455 10.31 10.95 2.15
N ILE A 456 9.21 10.34 1.69
CA ILE A 456 8.98 10.02 0.28
C ILE A 456 7.72 10.68 -0.26
N ARG A 457 7.67 10.92 -1.55
CA ARG A 457 6.44 11.32 -2.23
C ARG A 457 5.45 10.17 -2.25
N SER A 458 4.20 10.45 -1.95
CA SER A 458 3.14 9.46 -1.89
C SER A 458 1.87 9.95 -2.59
N VAL A 459 1.09 8.98 -3.04
CA VAL A 459 -0.25 9.22 -3.57
C VAL A 459 -1.16 9.87 -2.52
N LEU A 460 -0.95 9.58 -1.23
CA LEU A 460 -1.76 10.12 -0.13
C LEU A 460 -1.68 11.64 -0.03
N THR A 461 -0.50 12.21 -0.27
CA THR A 461 -0.25 13.65 -0.17
C THR A 461 -0.28 14.37 -1.52
N CYS A 462 -0.55 13.64 -2.62
CA CYS A 462 -0.57 14.22 -3.97
C CYS A 462 -1.58 15.36 -4.08
N ARG A 463 -1.12 16.53 -4.56
CA ARG A 463 -1.91 17.77 -4.69
C ARG A 463 -2.69 17.85 -5.99
N SER A 464 -2.57 16.85 -6.88
CA SER A 464 -3.34 16.80 -8.12
C SER A 464 -4.85 16.85 -7.82
N PRO A 465 -5.60 17.79 -8.41
CA PRO A 465 -7.02 17.95 -8.16
C PRO A 465 -7.84 16.74 -8.64
N TYR A 466 -7.40 16.12 -9.72
CA TYR A 466 -8.03 14.93 -10.30
C TYR A 466 -6.97 13.86 -10.56
N GLY A 467 -7.19 12.67 -10.02
CA GLY A 467 -6.23 11.57 -10.18
C GLY A 467 -4.95 11.77 -9.35
N VAL A 468 -3.82 11.42 -9.90
CA VAL A 468 -2.49 11.50 -9.26
C VAL A 468 -1.44 11.96 -10.26
N CYS A 469 -0.32 12.50 -9.77
CA CYS A 469 0.81 12.82 -10.63
C CYS A 469 1.81 11.65 -10.70
N ARG A 470 2.61 11.65 -11.77
CA ARG A 470 3.64 10.65 -12.06
C ARG A 470 4.67 10.53 -10.95
N LYS A 471 5.14 11.66 -10.40
CA LYS A 471 6.14 11.70 -9.33
C LYS A 471 5.62 11.12 -8.01
N CYS A 472 4.37 11.41 -7.61
CA CYS A 472 3.79 10.87 -6.38
C CYS A 472 3.49 9.37 -6.47
N TYR A 473 3.17 8.85 -7.65
CA TYR A 473 2.99 7.41 -7.85
C TYR A 473 4.33 6.67 -7.95
N GLY A 474 5.32 7.26 -8.66
CA GLY A 474 6.65 6.69 -8.85
C GLY A 474 6.70 5.61 -9.91
N ARG A 475 7.44 4.52 -9.65
CA ARG A 475 7.70 3.43 -10.58
C ARG A 475 6.43 2.61 -10.87
N ASP A 476 6.21 2.25 -12.13
CA ASP A 476 5.27 1.20 -12.52
C ASP A 476 5.87 -0.18 -12.19
N LEU A 477 5.12 -0.99 -11.46
CA LEU A 477 5.57 -2.31 -11.01
C LEU A 477 5.58 -3.37 -12.13
N GLY A 478 4.88 -3.11 -13.25
CA GLY A 478 4.82 -4.01 -14.40
C GLY A 478 6.03 -3.86 -15.32
N THR A 479 6.41 -2.63 -15.62
CA THR A 479 7.50 -2.31 -16.54
C THR A 479 8.84 -2.09 -15.84
N GLY A 480 8.83 -1.67 -14.58
CA GLY A 480 10.01 -1.26 -13.82
C GLY A 480 10.47 0.17 -14.08
N ASP A 481 9.83 0.87 -15.02
CA ASP A 481 10.08 2.26 -15.34
C ASP A 481 9.14 3.19 -14.57
N GLN A 482 9.36 4.49 -14.67
CA GLN A 482 8.44 5.47 -14.11
C GLN A 482 7.09 5.42 -14.83
N VAL A 483 5.98 5.43 -14.06
CA VAL A 483 4.61 5.34 -14.61
C VAL A 483 4.35 6.37 -15.69
N GLN A 484 3.56 6.03 -16.70
CA GLN A 484 3.20 6.93 -17.79
C GLN A 484 1.92 7.72 -17.46
N VAL A 485 1.82 8.92 -18.02
CA VAL A 485 0.57 9.70 -17.96
C VAL A 485 -0.52 8.97 -18.76
N GLY A 486 -1.70 8.84 -18.16
CA GLY A 486 -2.83 8.07 -18.70
C GLY A 486 -3.03 6.70 -18.08
N GLU A 487 -2.09 6.22 -17.26
CA GLU A 487 -2.19 4.90 -16.60
C GLU A 487 -3.31 4.88 -15.55
N ALA A 488 -4.18 3.86 -15.61
CA ALA A 488 -5.33 3.69 -14.73
C ALA A 488 -4.93 3.01 -13.40
N VAL A 489 -4.13 3.68 -12.60
CA VAL A 489 -3.54 3.15 -11.36
C VAL A 489 -4.56 2.76 -10.30
N GLY A 490 -5.76 3.35 -10.33
CA GLY A 490 -6.84 2.98 -9.42
C GLY A 490 -7.39 1.58 -9.67
N ILE A 491 -7.60 1.21 -10.93
CA ILE A 491 -8.05 -0.13 -11.32
C ILE A 491 -6.96 -1.15 -11.00
N ILE A 492 -5.70 -0.83 -11.31
CA ILE A 492 -4.55 -1.69 -10.98
C ILE A 492 -4.47 -1.93 -9.48
N ALA A 493 -4.64 -0.88 -8.66
CA ALA A 493 -4.63 -1.00 -7.21
C ALA A 493 -5.75 -1.92 -6.69
N ALA A 494 -6.99 -1.71 -7.15
CA ALA A 494 -8.13 -2.53 -6.76
C ALA A 494 -7.96 -4.00 -7.13
N GLN A 495 -7.44 -4.29 -8.33
CA GLN A 495 -7.17 -5.65 -8.79
C GLN A 495 -6.01 -6.30 -8.02
N SER A 496 -4.94 -5.55 -7.74
CA SER A 496 -3.78 -6.04 -6.97
C SER A 496 -4.12 -6.37 -5.51
N ILE A 497 -5.10 -5.66 -4.92
CA ILE A 497 -5.63 -5.96 -3.58
C ILE A 497 -6.63 -7.12 -3.65
N GLY A 498 -7.45 -7.19 -4.69
CA GLY A 498 -8.54 -8.16 -4.82
C GLY A 498 -8.08 -9.57 -5.22
N GLU A 499 -7.09 -9.70 -6.10
CA GLU A 499 -6.58 -11.00 -6.55
C GLU A 499 -6.13 -11.89 -5.39
N PRO A 500 -5.26 -11.42 -4.48
CA PRO A 500 -4.85 -12.24 -3.34
C PRO A 500 -5.98 -12.50 -2.34
N GLY A 501 -7.05 -11.70 -2.35
CA GLY A 501 -8.22 -11.89 -1.49
C GLY A 501 -8.83 -13.29 -1.64
N THR A 502 -8.91 -13.82 -2.86
CA THR A 502 -9.36 -15.20 -3.11
C THR A 502 -8.41 -16.23 -2.49
N GLN A 503 -7.09 -16.00 -2.54
CA GLN A 503 -6.10 -16.88 -1.92
C GLN A 503 -6.15 -16.81 -0.39
N LEU A 504 -6.42 -15.64 0.18
CA LEU A 504 -6.63 -15.45 1.63
C LEU A 504 -7.80 -16.29 2.14
N THR A 505 -8.88 -16.45 1.35
CA THR A 505 -10.02 -17.26 1.70
C THR A 505 -9.67 -18.75 1.79
N MET A 506 -8.76 -19.23 0.94
CA MET A 506 -8.35 -20.64 0.90
C MET A 506 -7.34 -21.00 2.01
N ARG A 507 -6.49 -20.05 2.46
CA ARG A 507 -5.40 -20.32 3.42
C ARG A 507 -5.82 -20.27 4.89
N THR A 508 -6.91 -19.60 5.25
CA THR A 508 -7.38 -19.48 6.65
C THR A 508 -7.75 -20.82 7.31
N PHE A 509 -7.89 -21.90 6.54
CA PHE A 509 -8.20 -23.25 7.04
C PHE A 509 -6.99 -24.08 7.45
N HIS A 510 -5.78 -23.70 7.05
CA HIS A 510 -4.58 -24.51 7.27
C HIS A 510 -3.79 -24.13 8.51
N THR A 511 -4.07 -23.00 9.10
CA THR A 511 -3.52 -22.57 10.38
C THR A 511 -4.40 -23.15 11.50
N GLY A 512 -4.22 -24.44 11.80
CA GLY A 512 -4.72 -25.07 13.03
C GLY A 512 -3.93 -24.59 14.25
N GLY A 513 -3.73 -23.29 14.38
CA GLY A 513 -3.18 -22.63 15.54
C GLY A 513 -4.31 -22.06 16.39
N VAL A 514 -4.08 -22.00 17.69
CA VAL A 514 -4.95 -21.36 18.67
C VAL A 514 -5.20 -19.92 18.19
N ALA A 515 -6.32 -19.71 17.53
CA ALA A 515 -6.82 -18.36 17.31
C ALA A 515 -7.13 -17.81 18.71
N GLY A 516 -6.36 -16.85 19.16
CA GLY A 516 -6.72 -16.06 20.33
C GLY A 516 -8.13 -15.53 20.10
N ASP A 517 -8.95 -15.58 21.13
CA ASP A 517 -10.36 -15.25 21.11
C ASP A 517 -10.72 -14.08 20.18
N ASP A 518 -11.53 -14.37 19.16
CA ASP A 518 -12.43 -13.42 18.46
C ASP A 518 -11.81 -12.21 17.73
N ILE A 519 -10.57 -12.31 17.25
CA ILE A 519 -10.00 -11.30 16.34
C ILE A 519 -10.40 -11.67 14.91
N THR A 520 -11.12 -10.77 14.22
CA THR A 520 -11.39 -10.91 12.79
C THR A 520 -10.07 -10.95 12.02
N GLN A 521 -9.78 -12.06 11.35
CA GLN A 521 -8.53 -12.28 10.61
C GLN A 521 -8.80 -12.51 9.13
N GLY A 522 -7.80 -12.21 8.29
CA GLY A 522 -7.88 -12.43 6.86
C GLY A 522 -8.83 -11.47 6.14
N LEU A 523 -9.54 -11.94 5.10
CA LEU A 523 -10.39 -11.12 4.24
C LEU A 523 -11.45 -10.31 5.00
N PRO A 524 -12.17 -10.85 6.02
CA PRO A 524 -13.13 -10.06 6.79
C PRO A 524 -12.52 -8.84 7.49
N ARG A 525 -11.25 -8.92 7.90
CA ARG A 525 -10.54 -7.77 8.49
C ARG A 525 -10.19 -6.72 7.44
N VAL A 526 -9.76 -7.15 6.25
CA VAL A 526 -9.50 -6.24 5.13
C VAL A 526 -10.78 -5.50 4.72
N GLU A 527 -11.91 -6.22 4.64
CA GLU A 527 -13.21 -5.63 4.35
C GLU A 527 -13.64 -4.63 5.43
N GLU A 528 -13.47 -4.97 6.71
CA GLU A 528 -13.75 -4.09 7.84
C GLU A 528 -12.94 -2.78 7.77
N LEU A 529 -11.65 -2.86 7.38
CA LEU A 529 -10.77 -1.71 7.25
C LEU A 529 -11.16 -0.81 6.08
N PHE A 530 -11.37 -1.37 4.88
CA PHE A 530 -11.74 -0.58 3.69
C PHE A 530 -13.16 -0.02 3.75
N GLU A 531 -14.06 -0.62 4.53
CA GLU A 531 -15.38 -0.05 4.77
C GLU A 531 -15.43 0.85 6.02
N ALA A 532 -14.31 0.99 6.73
CA ALA A 532 -14.21 1.73 7.99
C ALA A 532 -15.29 1.30 9.01
N ARG A 533 -15.63 0.01 9.05
CA ARG A 533 -16.61 -0.54 10.01
C ARG A 533 -16.04 -0.51 11.42
N LYS A 534 -16.93 -0.27 12.41
CA LYS A 534 -16.55 -0.36 13.81
C LYS A 534 -16.16 -1.81 14.16
N PRO A 535 -14.95 -2.06 14.69
CA PRO A 535 -14.51 -3.39 15.07
C PRO A 535 -15.41 -4.03 16.14
N LYS A 536 -15.58 -5.35 16.10
CA LYS A 536 -16.34 -6.07 17.13
C LYS A 536 -15.75 -5.91 18.52
N ARG A 537 -14.43 -5.97 18.64
CA ARG A 537 -13.67 -5.60 19.85
C ARG A 537 -12.97 -4.27 19.58
N ASN A 538 -13.65 -3.19 19.87
CA ASN A 538 -13.07 -1.86 19.72
C ASN A 538 -12.13 -1.56 20.89
N ALA A 539 -10.87 -1.23 20.57
CA ALA A 539 -9.95 -0.67 21.55
C ALA A 539 -10.36 0.76 21.90
N ILE A 540 -10.30 1.10 23.16
CA ILE A 540 -10.45 2.48 23.63
C ILE A 540 -9.09 3.15 23.52
N ILE A 541 -9.05 4.35 22.95
CA ILE A 541 -7.85 5.17 22.78
C ILE A 541 -7.91 6.41 23.66
N ALA A 542 -6.74 6.93 24.03
CA ALA A 542 -6.62 8.17 24.80
C ALA A 542 -6.94 9.39 23.92
N GLU A 543 -7.84 10.26 24.36
CA GLU A 543 -8.19 11.51 23.69
C GLU A 543 -7.34 12.70 24.16
N ASN A 544 -6.51 12.51 25.18
CA ASN A 544 -5.54 13.48 25.69
C ASN A 544 -4.24 12.78 26.10
N GLU A 545 -3.18 13.54 26.21
CA GLU A 545 -1.91 13.09 26.77
C GLU A 545 -1.97 13.25 28.29
N GLY A 546 -1.33 12.33 29.03
CA GLY A 546 -1.29 12.47 30.48
C GLY A 546 -0.97 11.20 31.22
N THR A 547 -1.09 11.28 32.55
CA THR A 547 -0.83 10.15 33.47
C THR A 547 -2.10 9.35 33.72
N VAL A 548 -1.99 8.05 33.60
CA VAL A 548 -3.08 7.09 33.77
C VAL A 548 -3.31 6.78 35.23
N ARG A 549 -4.58 6.78 35.66
CA ARG A 549 -5.05 6.27 36.96
C ARG A 549 -6.18 5.27 36.74
N VAL A 550 -5.99 4.04 37.19
CA VAL A 550 -6.98 2.97 37.03
C VAL A 550 -7.74 2.77 38.33
N VAL A 551 -9.07 3.02 38.29
CA VAL A 551 -9.93 2.88 39.46
C VAL A 551 -10.98 1.80 39.22
N PRO A 552 -11.08 0.78 40.08
CA PRO A 552 -12.17 -0.21 40.04
C PRO A 552 -13.50 0.46 40.33
N ASN A 553 -14.53 0.14 39.54
CA ASN A 553 -15.85 0.73 39.74
C ASN A 553 -16.62 -0.02 40.83
N GLU A 554 -16.89 0.64 41.93
CA GLU A 554 -17.57 0.05 43.11
C GLU A 554 -19.03 -0.37 42.82
N GLY A 555 -19.68 0.20 41.80
CA GLY A 555 -21.09 -0.05 41.48
C GLY A 555 -21.36 -1.28 40.58
N LYS A 556 -20.39 -1.74 39.81
CA LYS A 556 -20.53 -2.88 38.90
C LYS A 556 -19.28 -3.77 38.98
N LYS A 557 -19.39 -4.95 39.58
CA LYS A 557 -18.29 -5.89 39.69
C LYS A 557 -17.66 -6.21 38.32
N GLY A 558 -16.37 -5.92 38.15
CA GLY A 558 -15.59 -6.25 36.97
C GLY A 558 -15.54 -5.16 35.88
N THR A 559 -16.03 -3.94 36.14
CA THR A 559 -15.78 -2.77 35.29
C THR A 559 -14.77 -1.85 35.96
N ASN A 560 -13.85 -1.30 35.16
CA ASN A 560 -12.87 -0.32 35.62
C ASN A 560 -13.11 1.01 34.90
N THR A 561 -12.74 2.11 35.56
CA THR A 561 -12.67 3.43 34.93
C THR A 561 -11.23 3.86 34.89
N ILE A 562 -10.77 4.28 33.74
CA ILE A 562 -9.43 4.84 33.54
C ILE A 562 -9.58 6.35 33.51
N PHE A 563 -8.83 7.04 34.33
CA PHE A 563 -8.71 8.50 34.33
C PHE A 563 -7.36 8.87 33.74
N ILE A 564 -7.35 9.83 32.83
CA ILE A 564 -6.14 10.40 32.26
C ILE A 564 -6.09 11.87 32.63
N THR A 565 -5.08 12.26 33.40
CA THR A 565 -4.86 13.63 33.83
C THR A 565 -3.80 14.27 32.93
N GLY A 566 -4.19 15.25 32.13
CA GLY A 566 -3.27 16.01 31.26
C GLY A 566 -2.40 17.00 32.04
N GLU A 567 -1.39 17.56 31.37
CA GLU A 567 -0.56 18.65 31.91
C GLU A 567 -1.39 19.89 32.29
N ASP A 568 -2.50 20.12 31.58
CA ASP A 568 -3.46 21.21 31.83
C ASP A 568 -4.33 20.98 33.07
N GLY A 569 -4.18 19.85 33.77
CA GLY A 569 -5.02 19.45 34.92
C GLY A 569 -6.43 18.99 34.54
N ILE A 570 -6.71 18.84 33.25
CA ILE A 570 -7.99 18.29 32.76
C ILE A 570 -7.96 16.78 32.93
N GLU A 571 -8.94 16.23 33.65
CA GLU A 571 -9.10 14.79 33.84
C GLU A 571 -10.24 14.27 32.94
N LEU A 572 -9.93 13.31 32.04
CA LEU A 572 -10.91 12.61 31.23
C LEU A 572 -11.10 11.19 31.78
N ASP A 573 -12.36 10.75 31.84
CA ASP A 573 -12.73 9.42 32.32
C ASP A 573 -13.14 8.49 31.16
N TYR A 574 -12.62 7.26 31.21
CA TYR A 574 -12.89 6.21 30.22
C TYR A 574 -13.50 5.01 30.93
N LEU A 575 -14.78 4.75 30.68
CA LEU A 575 -15.45 3.56 31.20
C LEU A 575 -15.08 2.32 30.40
N ILE A 576 -14.43 1.36 31.04
CA ILE A 576 -13.99 0.11 30.40
C ILE A 576 -15.10 -0.93 30.55
N PRO A 577 -15.63 -1.48 29.45
CA PRO A 577 -16.64 -2.55 29.47
C PRO A 577 -16.14 -3.81 30.17
N TYR A 578 -17.06 -4.56 30.74
CA TYR A 578 -16.74 -5.87 31.34
C TYR A 578 -16.11 -6.82 30.31
N GLY A 579 -15.02 -7.47 30.69
CA GLY A 579 -14.30 -8.41 29.83
C GLY A 579 -13.25 -7.80 28.89
N SER A 580 -13.12 -6.45 28.84
CA SER A 580 -12.03 -5.80 28.10
C SER A 580 -10.74 -5.85 28.92
N ARG A 581 -9.66 -6.31 28.30
CA ARG A 581 -8.35 -6.35 28.94
C ARG A 581 -7.67 -4.99 28.82
N ILE A 582 -7.27 -4.43 29.97
CA ILE A 582 -6.54 -3.16 30.07
C ILE A 582 -5.05 -3.44 29.79
N ILE A 583 -4.42 -2.62 28.95
CA ILE A 583 -3.00 -2.72 28.59
C ILE A 583 -2.14 -1.83 29.49
N VAL A 584 -2.69 -0.65 29.84
CA VAL A 584 -1.98 0.36 30.63
C VAL A 584 -2.06 0.08 32.13
N LYS A 585 -1.05 0.51 32.87
CA LYS A 585 -0.98 0.39 34.33
C LYS A 585 -1.19 1.74 35.00
N ASP A 586 -1.53 1.71 36.28
CA ASP A 586 -1.61 2.90 37.10
C ASP A 586 -0.25 3.61 37.18
N GLY A 587 -0.23 4.91 36.85
CA GLY A 587 1.00 5.72 36.79
C GLY A 587 1.70 5.75 35.43
N ASP A 588 1.24 5.01 34.42
CA ASP A 588 1.80 5.08 33.07
C ASP A 588 1.49 6.45 32.43
N VAL A 589 2.45 6.98 31.67
CA VAL A 589 2.24 8.17 30.83
C VAL A 589 1.86 7.73 29.44
N VAL A 590 0.73 8.21 28.95
CA VAL A 590 0.20 7.89 27.62
C VAL A 590 0.19 9.11 26.72
N SER A 591 0.49 8.91 25.44
CA SER A 591 0.37 9.93 24.40
C SER A 591 -1.02 9.93 23.79
N LEU A 592 -1.32 11.00 23.05
CA LEU A 592 -2.55 11.12 22.26
C LEU A 592 -2.74 9.90 21.34
N GLY A 593 -3.92 9.29 21.35
CA GLY A 593 -4.23 8.12 20.54
C GLY A 593 -3.67 6.79 21.05
N ALA A 594 -3.00 6.76 22.21
CA ALA A 594 -2.49 5.52 22.79
C ALA A 594 -3.63 4.55 23.14
N ARG A 595 -3.41 3.24 22.91
CA ARG A 595 -4.39 2.19 23.24
C ARG A 595 -4.45 1.94 24.74
N LEU A 596 -5.64 2.06 25.33
CA LEU A 596 -5.91 1.78 26.74
C LEU A 596 -6.33 0.33 26.95
N THR A 597 -7.00 -0.28 25.96
CA THR A 597 -7.49 -1.66 26.02
C THR A 597 -7.03 -2.49 24.81
N GLU A 598 -7.01 -3.80 24.96
CA GLU A 598 -6.81 -4.73 23.84
C GLU A 598 -7.95 -4.62 22.83
N GLY A 599 -7.62 -4.78 21.55
CA GLY A 599 -8.56 -4.78 20.44
C GLY A 599 -8.05 -4.01 19.24
N SER A 600 -8.86 -3.96 18.20
CA SER A 600 -8.61 -3.17 16.99
C SER A 600 -9.14 -1.75 17.19
N ILE A 601 -8.41 -0.76 16.75
CA ILE A 601 -8.85 0.63 16.85
C ILE A 601 -9.87 0.90 15.73
N ASN A 602 -10.90 1.67 16.05
CA ASN A 602 -11.86 2.15 15.05
C ASN A 602 -11.22 3.31 14.24
N PRO A 603 -11.17 3.24 12.91
CA PRO A 603 -10.59 4.31 12.08
C PRO A 603 -11.23 5.69 12.32
N HIS A 604 -12.53 5.73 12.62
CA HIS A 604 -13.22 6.98 12.93
C HIS A 604 -12.73 7.64 14.23
N ASP A 605 -12.34 6.85 15.23
CA ASP A 605 -11.82 7.38 16.49
C ASP A 605 -10.42 7.96 16.28
N ILE A 606 -9.56 7.30 15.45
CA ILE A 606 -8.25 7.84 15.08
C ILE A 606 -8.42 9.15 14.31
N MET A 607 -9.35 9.19 13.34
CA MET A 607 -9.62 10.38 12.55
C MET A 607 -10.02 11.58 13.41
N ARG A 608 -10.86 11.33 14.42
CA ARG A 608 -11.33 12.36 15.35
C ARG A 608 -10.22 12.86 16.28
N VAL A 609 -9.37 11.97 16.78
CA VAL A 609 -8.37 12.28 17.81
C VAL A 609 -7.04 12.73 17.20
N MET A 610 -6.55 12.03 16.19
CA MET A 610 -5.20 12.21 15.63
C MET A 610 -5.20 12.82 14.21
N GLY A 611 -6.37 12.91 13.58
CA GLY A 611 -6.54 13.50 12.24
C GLY A 611 -6.27 12.55 11.07
N THR A 612 -6.24 13.14 9.87
CA THR A 612 -6.25 12.41 8.59
C THR A 612 -4.98 11.61 8.38
N GLU A 613 -3.81 12.19 8.63
CA GLU A 613 -2.51 11.55 8.37
C GLU A 613 -2.30 10.29 9.21
N ALA A 614 -2.62 10.36 10.50
CA ALA A 614 -2.54 9.21 11.40
C ALA A 614 -3.50 8.09 10.96
N THR A 615 -4.70 8.46 10.48
CA THR A 615 -5.69 7.49 9.96
C THR A 615 -5.17 6.81 8.69
N GLN A 616 -4.54 7.55 7.78
CA GLN A 616 -3.91 7.01 6.57
C GLN A 616 -2.81 6.00 6.93
N ARG A 617 -1.89 6.38 7.81
CA ARG A 617 -0.81 5.50 8.28
C ARG A 617 -1.37 4.23 8.94
N TYR A 618 -2.38 4.37 9.79
CA TYR A 618 -3.02 3.23 10.46
C TYR A 618 -3.66 2.26 9.48
N LEU A 619 -4.42 2.75 8.49
CA LEU A 619 -5.08 1.90 7.49
C LEU A 619 -4.07 1.14 6.64
N VAL A 620 -3.03 1.82 6.15
CA VAL A 620 -1.95 1.18 5.38
C VAL A 620 -1.26 0.10 6.23
N TYR A 621 -0.90 0.42 7.47
CA TYR A 621 -0.27 -0.51 8.40
C TYR A 621 -1.10 -1.77 8.65
N GLU A 622 -2.38 -1.62 9.02
CA GLU A 622 -3.27 -2.73 9.35
C GLU A 622 -3.55 -3.62 8.13
N VAL A 623 -3.76 -3.02 6.95
CA VAL A 623 -3.97 -3.80 5.71
C VAL A 623 -2.71 -4.60 5.36
N GLN A 624 -1.52 -3.98 5.38
CA GLN A 624 -0.25 -4.66 5.13
C GLN A 624 -0.02 -5.81 6.11
N LYS A 625 -0.30 -5.59 7.38
CA LYS A 625 -0.19 -6.62 8.42
C LYS A 625 -1.02 -7.86 8.08
N VAL A 626 -2.26 -7.68 7.62
CA VAL A 626 -3.14 -8.81 7.25
C VAL A 626 -2.57 -9.58 6.06
N TYR A 627 -2.13 -8.90 4.99
CA TYR A 627 -1.60 -9.56 3.81
C TYR A 627 -0.25 -10.25 4.08
N LYS A 628 0.67 -9.57 4.76
CA LYS A 628 1.99 -10.13 5.10
C LYS A 628 1.90 -11.33 6.05
N SER A 629 0.96 -11.33 7.02
CA SER A 629 0.74 -12.49 7.91
C SER A 629 0.31 -13.75 7.14
N GLN A 630 -0.26 -13.60 5.95
CA GLN A 630 -0.65 -14.67 5.05
C GLN A 630 0.43 -14.99 3.99
N GLY A 631 1.58 -14.29 4.03
CA GLY A 631 2.68 -14.46 3.08
C GLY A 631 2.35 -13.92 1.68
N VAL A 632 1.50 -12.91 1.61
CA VAL A 632 1.15 -12.18 0.38
C VAL A 632 1.86 -10.84 0.41
N GLU A 633 2.54 -10.49 -0.67
CA GLU A 633 3.24 -9.21 -0.83
C GLU A 633 2.42 -8.29 -1.73
N ILE A 634 2.05 -7.13 -1.19
CA ILE A 634 1.35 -6.07 -1.92
C ILE A 634 2.14 -4.78 -1.70
N ASN A 635 2.39 -4.02 -2.76
CA ASN A 635 3.07 -2.73 -2.61
C ASN A 635 2.13 -1.70 -1.95
N ASP A 636 2.68 -0.91 -1.01
CA ASP A 636 1.95 0.11 -0.27
C ASP A 636 1.17 1.07 -1.16
N LYS A 637 1.70 1.43 -2.34
CA LYS A 637 1.06 2.37 -3.27
C LYS A 637 -0.36 1.97 -3.68
N HIS A 638 -0.64 0.67 -3.81
CA HIS A 638 -1.98 0.19 -4.12
C HIS A 638 -2.96 0.45 -2.98
N ILE A 639 -2.51 0.23 -1.74
CA ILE A 639 -3.31 0.51 -0.56
C ILE A 639 -3.50 2.02 -0.39
N GLU A 640 -2.43 2.80 -0.61
CA GLU A 640 -2.45 4.27 -0.54
C GLU A 640 -3.47 4.89 -1.51
N VAL A 641 -3.58 4.37 -2.74
CA VAL A 641 -4.57 4.84 -3.73
C VAL A 641 -5.99 4.69 -3.19
N ILE A 642 -6.32 3.53 -2.63
CA ILE A 642 -7.66 3.27 -2.06
C ILE A 642 -7.90 4.13 -0.82
N VAL A 643 -6.93 4.19 0.10
CA VAL A 643 -7.04 4.99 1.33
C VAL A 643 -7.22 6.48 1.01
N ARG A 644 -6.51 7.01 -0.02
CA ARG A 644 -6.73 8.38 -0.49
C ARG A 644 -8.18 8.62 -0.92
N GLN A 645 -8.76 7.69 -1.68
CA GLN A 645 -10.14 7.80 -2.12
C GLN A 645 -11.15 7.70 -0.97
N MET A 646 -10.87 6.89 0.06
CA MET A 646 -11.71 6.81 1.26
C MET A 646 -11.78 8.15 2.01
N LEU A 647 -10.69 8.93 2.00
CA LEU A 647 -10.55 10.19 2.74
C LEU A 647 -10.69 11.44 1.85
N HIS A 648 -11.06 11.28 0.58
CA HIS A 648 -11.17 12.39 -0.38
C HIS A 648 -12.36 13.31 -0.11
N LYS A 649 -13.45 12.81 0.49
CA LYS A 649 -14.69 13.55 0.69
C LYS A 649 -14.84 13.99 2.13
N VAL A 650 -15.44 15.18 2.32
CA VAL A 650 -15.78 15.73 3.62
C VAL A 650 -17.30 15.81 3.79
N LYS A 651 -17.77 15.66 5.02
CA LYS A 651 -19.18 15.87 5.36
C LYS A 651 -19.39 17.34 5.70
N ILE A 652 -20.31 17.99 4.98
CA ILE A 652 -20.73 19.36 5.29
C ILE A 652 -21.72 19.29 6.46
N GLU A 653 -21.40 19.91 7.58
CA GLU A 653 -22.27 19.95 8.75
C GLU A 653 -23.19 21.18 8.71
N THR A 654 -22.65 22.33 8.29
CA THR A 654 -23.41 23.57 8.10
C THR A 654 -23.17 24.09 6.69
N ALA A 655 -24.24 24.45 5.98
CA ALA A 655 -24.17 24.90 4.59
C ALA A 655 -23.48 26.28 4.43
N GLY A 656 -23.29 27.03 5.50
CA GLY A 656 -22.88 28.43 5.45
C GLY A 656 -24.04 29.37 5.07
N ASP A 657 -23.80 30.67 5.17
CA ASP A 657 -24.77 31.71 4.79
C ASP A 657 -24.74 31.98 3.28
#